data_ea435d9b14ba1bea870aabff0e130876
#
_entry.id   ea435d9b14ba1bea870aabff0e130876
#
_cell.length_a   1.000
_cell.length_b   1.000
_cell.length_c   1.000
_cell.angle_alpha   90.00
_cell.angle_beta   90.00
_cell.angle_gamma   90.00
#
_symmetry.space_group_name_H-M   'P 1'
#
loop_
_entity.id
_entity.type
_entity.pdbx_description
1 polymer ?
#
loop_
_entity_poly.entity_id
_entity_poly.type
_entity_poly.pdbx_seq_one_letter_code
_entity_poly.pdbx_strand_id
1 'polypeptide(L)'
;MAVIYAGMKFNFQNETDLKILRMFNILYNSKILATNAFKFSITTLFGASALLFNASAVSQDDTYGIGLDANHHHSYGQNIASEKRQNAQANTKALTNAMAAYQNATKSEKSIHLNKMISLAEERQQLLTELVKSSPASVASVAITTEEQQGMPKEVKKLLEQEQVLEGELDVFYEDYEDHSKSRLHHVLQTSDGSVELHISNHAKVKSLQSGMKVRAKGWKFEEVGEYSESLVLEDSQQSLSILADSSVSTPTLSTSTSSLTNTVGEQRTLVMLVNFQDNTQQPWTVEEVEQVVFGTVNDYYLEISYGQTFISGDVKGYYTLPIDEVCDISDISTYANQAVIESGIDPTNYDRLIYAFPQSSKCGWTGRGTVGGDPSRSWINGSLSLRTVAHEIGHNLGLHHAQRLECGTEVIEGDCDSIEYGDSLDIMGAATFTGHFNSFNKDYLGWFSESTASLPNSIVEINSDGSYFLEPYESSPSGNAKALKVQRGIDPATGEKLWYYLEYRQAIGFDKYLANYQTLISGVSFHLGQEGDSSTSQLIDVTPSSASADWNDSSLTPGNSYTDLNTGMTITTEWADSTGASVYVSFAEVTCTQNEPFISVTSNQNTAMVPGSQQSYTVSVTNNDSDSCSSSNFLIEAEVPTGWTTTAATIDLAPGASDTVTLDVTSDELATDGTYTITFNAFNSVDSSYYTSTTSNYLVETPVEVCEMGTPLLTVVPNQSGELEPGDAISYTATVTNQDSVNCDSAVFNVALSVPNGWNGDNGTVTLAPGESKSVTLDTIASADASDGSYNVTIFVQHTLDSSLSVSEMESVVIATLVEPNSAPIALDDTVTLAAKEQVVIDVLANDSDPEGDILKVISVTQGTKGTIQISGDGQLIYTPAKNFKGNDTFTYSISDGYGSDTAVVTIGMGNSSGNVTGTSGKGKNK
;
A
#
# COMPACT_ATOMS: atom_id res chain seq x y z
N MET A 1 47.94 -9.41 8.39
CA MET A 1 48.13 -10.85 8.10
C MET A 1 49.05 -11.57 9.14
N ALA A 2 49.98 -10.95 9.77
CA ALA A 2 50.81 -11.62 10.84
C ALA A 2 50.06 -11.78 12.19
N VAL A 3 48.99 -11.02 12.46
CA VAL A 3 48.24 -11.06 13.71
C VAL A 3 47.09 -12.08 13.67
N ILE A 4 46.64 -12.47 12.48
CA ILE A 4 45.53 -13.42 12.28
C ILE A 4 45.94 -14.89 12.51
N TYR A 5 47.26 -15.17 12.53
CA TYR A 5 47.80 -16.55 12.65
C TYR A 5 47.86 -17.10 14.10
N ALA A 6 47.64 -16.28 15.10
CA ALA A 6 47.85 -16.71 16.51
C ALA A 6 46.64 -17.36 17.17
N GLY A 7 45.47 -17.38 16.56
CA GLY A 7 44.27 -17.89 17.18
C GLY A 7 43.56 -19.09 16.54
N MET A 8 43.93 -19.49 15.32
CA MET A 8 43.29 -20.62 14.63
C MET A 8 44.06 -21.92 14.79
N LYS A 9 43.50 -22.87 15.57
CA LYS A 9 43.97 -24.28 15.60
C LYS A 9 43.38 -25.01 14.40
N PHE A 10 44.18 -25.20 13.32
CA PHE A 10 43.80 -26.08 12.22
C PHE A 10 44.18 -27.53 12.56
N ASN A 11 43.21 -28.44 12.51
CA ASN A 11 43.46 -29.87 12.60
C ASN A 11 43.51 -30.45 11.18
N PHE A 12 44.72 -30.66 10.66
CA PHE A 12 44.97 -31.25 9.33
C PHE A 12 44.90 -32.77 9.41
N GLN A 13 44.11 -33.41 8.55
CA GLN A 13 43.92 -34.84 8.57
C GLN A 13 44.62 -35.62 7.45
N ASN A 14 45.34 -34.94 6.53
CA ASN A 14 46.04 -35.63 5.48
C ASN A 14 47.31 -34.87 4.95
N GLU A 15 48.20 -35.66 4.23
CA GLU A 15 49.50 -35.18 3.74
C GLU A 15 49.43 -34.14 2.59
N THR A 16 48.26 -34.00 1.96
CA THR A 16 48.04 -33.09 0.83
C THR A 16 47.92 -31.65 1.32
N ASP A 17 47.25 -31.41 2.45
CA ASP A 17 47.06 -30.07 3.04
C ASP A 17 48.41 -29.50 3.53
N LEU A 18 49.29 -30.36 4.00
CA LEU A 18 50.61 -29.94 4.43
C LEU A 18 51.57 -29.56 3.23
N LYS A 19 51.34 -30.17 2.07
CA LYS A 19 52.08 -29.80 0.83
C LYS A 19 51.62 -28.47 0.29
N ILE A 20 50.34 -28.16 0.37
CA ILE A 20 49.80 -26.87 -0.06
C ILE A 20 50.33 -25.74 0.83
N LEU A 21 50.41 -25.95 2.14
CA LEU A 21 50.95 -24.95 3.08
C LEU A 21 52.44 -24.69 2.87
N ARG A 22 53.21 -25.72 2.54
CA ARG A 22 54.64 -25.59 2.19
C ARG A 22 54.86 -24.85 0.89
N MET A 23 54.02 -25.04 -0.10
CA MET A 23 54.05 -24.31 -1.37
C MET A 23 53.71 -22.81 -1.20
N PHE A 24 52.76 -22.51 -0.32
CA PHE A 24 52.41 -21.11 0.06
C PHE A 24 53.55 -20.39 0.78
N ASN A 25 54.27 -21.09 1.64
CA ASN A 25 55.43 -20.52 2.36
C ASN A 25 56.64 -20.28 1.46
N ILE A 26 56.83 -21.07 0.42
CA ILE A 26 57.86 -20.90 -0.59
C ILE A 26 57.53 -19.70 -1.52
N LEU A 27 56.27 -19.50 -1.89
CA LEU A 27 55.82 -18.42 -2.73
C LEU A 27 55.81 -17.04 -1.99
N TYR A 28 55.55 -17.05 -0.70
CA TYR A 28 55.61 -15.84 0.14
C TYR A 28 57.02 -15.31 0.36
N ASN A 29 58.01 -16.20 0.44
CA ASN A 29 59.41 -15.82 0.67
C ASN A 29 60.17 -15.43 -0.61
N SER A 30 59.62 -15.61 -1.81
CA SER A 30 60.37 -15.44 -3.08
C SER A 30 60.10 -14.12 -3.80
N LYS A 31 59.47 -13.10 -3.21
CA LYS A 31 59.28 -11.74 -3.83
C LYS A 31 58.78 -11.70 -5.31
N ILE A 32 58.19 -12.76 -5.84
CA ILE A 32 57.80 -12.88 -7.27
C ILE A 32 56.36 -12.50 -7.52
N LEU A 33 55.64 -11.89 -6.56
CA LEU A 33 54.22 -11.56 -6.67
C LEU A 33 53.94 -10.12 -7.16
N ALA A 34 54.69 -9.65 -8.14
CA ALA A 34 54.58 -8.26 -8.61
C ALA A 34 54.22 -8.07 -10.09
N THR A 35 53.60 -9.02 -10.77
CA THR A 35 53.11 -8.81 -12.13
C THR A 35 51.66 -9.26 -12.33
N ASN A 36 50.88 -8.43 -13.05
CA ASN A 36 49.43 -8.62 -13.27
C ASN A 36 48.97 -9.93 -13.93
N ALA A 37 49.89 -10.67 -14.56
CA ALA A 37 49.59 -11.96 -15.20
C ALA A 37 49.40 -13.11 -14.20
N PHE A 38 49.93 -13.02 -12.98
CA PHE A 38 49.80 -14.06 -11.95
C PHE A 38 48.50 -13.92 -11.13
N LYS A 39 47.85 -12.73 -11.11
CA LYS A 39 46.58 -12.52 -10.42
C LYS A 39 45.42 -13.25 -11.09
N PHE A 40 45.43 -13.40 -12.42
CA PHE A 40 44.35 -14.06 -13.16
C PHE A 40 44.31 -15.59 -12.94
N SER A 41 45.51 -16.22 -12.73
CA SER A 41 45.59 -17.67 -12.50
C SER A 41 45.19 -18.09 -11.07
N ILE A 42 45.32 -17.17 -10.09
CA ILE A 42 44.93 -17.45 -8.69
C ILE A 42 43.43 -17.34 -8.47
N THR A 43 42.74 -16.41 -9.15
CA THR A 43 41.30 -16.22 -9.03
C THR A 43 40.54 -17.42 -9.60
N THR A 44 41.06 -18.06 -10.66
CA THR A 44 40.42 -19.27 -11.25
C THR A 44 40.62 -20.54 -10.40
N LEU A 45 41.69 -20.60 -9.60
CA LEU A 45 41.90 -21.74 -8.69
C LEU A 45 41.05 -21.66 -7.41
N PHE A 46 40.71 -20.44 -6.95
CA PHE A 46 39.87 -20.26 -5.79
C PHE A 46 38.37 -20.44 -6.09
N GLY A 47 37.92 -20.18 -7.31
CA GLY A 47 36.51 -20.40 -7.72
C GLY A 47 36.10 -21.88 -7.74
N ALA A 48 37.05 -22.82 -7.91
CA ALA A 48 36.77 -24.25 -7.95
C ALA A 48 36.79 -24.93 -6.57
N SER A 49 37.41 -24.30 -5.55
CA SER A 49 37.51 -24.88 -4.20
C SER A 49 36.43 -24.43 -3.23
N ALA A 50 35.66 -23.36 -3.55
CA ALA A 50 34.57 -22.84 -2.71
C ALA A 50 33.28 -23.67 -2.79
N LEU A 51 33.22 -24.63 -3.72
CA LEU A 51 32.01 -25.46 -3.94
C LEU A 51 31.96 -26.76 -3.12
N LEU A 52 32.91 -26.99 -2.20
CA LEU A 52 32.99 -28.26 -1.45
C LEU A 52 32.96 -28.17 0.09
N PHE A 53 32.67 -27.02 0.67
CA PHE A 53 32.56 -26.92 2.13
C PHE A 53 31.23 -26.32 2.57
N ASN A 54 30.20 -27.15 2.61
CA ASN A 54 29.08 -27.01 3.52
C ASN A 54 29.35 -27.87 4.75
N ALA A 55 29.77 -27.28 5.86
CA ALA A 55 29.80 -27.96 7.12
C ALA A 55 29.43 -26.97 8.23
N SER A 56 28.32 -27.22 8.83
CA SER A 56 27.81 -26.64 10.06
C SER A 56 28.88 -26.53 11.15
N ALA A 57 29.04 -25.38 11.72
CA ALA A 57 29.72 -25.24 13.02
C ALA A 57 28.90 -24.31 13.91
N VAL A 58 28.24 -24.90 14.87
CA VAL A 58 27.78 -24.24 16.10
C VAL A 58 29.01 -23.97 16.95
N SER A 59 29.24 -22.72 17.32
CA SER A 59 30.08 -22.39 18.48
C SER A 59 29.59 -21.10 19.13
N GLN A 60 29.16 -21.24 20.36
CA GLN A 60 29.14 -20.14 21.32
C GLN A 60 30.56 -19.60 21.48
N ASP A 61 30.72 -18.30 21.40
CA ASP A 61 31.50 -17.49 22.34
C ASP A 61 31.25 -16.00 22.13
N ASP A 62 30.93 -15.33 23.22
CA ASP A 62 30.70 -13.91 23.34
C ASP A 62 32.01 -13.12 23.17
N THR A 63 32.15 -12.45 22.04
CA THR A 63 32.91 -11.19 21.92
C THR A 63 32.35 -10.41 20.73
N TYR A 64 31.65 -9.33 21.01
CA TYR A 64 31.11 -8.39 20.05
C TYR A 64 32.23 -7.67 19.29
N GLY A 65 32.49 -8.14 18.09
CA GLY A 65 33.14 -7.39 17.04
C GLY A 65 32.13 -7.20 15.94
N ILE A 66 31.70 -5.97 15.67
CA ILE A 66 30.85 -5.61 14.54
C ILE A 66 31.63 -5.98 13.26
N GLY A 67 31.32 -7.15 12.69
CA GLY A 67 31.94 -7.68 11.48
C GLY A 67 31.18 -7.20 10.27
N LEU A 68 31.87 -6.38 9.50
CA LEU A 68 31.62 -6.08 8.08
C LEU A 68 31.28 -7.35 7.29
N ASP A 69 30.05 -7.48 6.81
CA ASP A 69 29.67 -8.19 5.57
C ASP A 69 28.17 -8.04 5.24
N ALA A 70 27.63 -6.81 5.27
CA ALA A 70 26.27 -6.52 4.74
C ALA A 70 26.24 -6.46 3.21
N ASN A 71 27.38 -6.23 2.54
CA ASN A 71 27.45 -6.02 1.08
C ASN A 71 27.30 -7.28 0.22
N HIS A 72 27.35 -8.50 0.79
CA HIS A 72 27.21 -9.74 0.00
C HIS A 72 25.79 -10.27 -0.10
N HIS A 73 24.89 -9.89 0.80
CA HIS A 73 23.52 -10.39 0.78
C HIS A 73 22.60 -9.60 -0.17
N HIS A 74 22.76 -8.28 -0.29
CA HIS A 74 21.95 -7.47 -1.21
C HIS A 74 22.23 -7.75 -2.68
N SER A 75 23.48 -7.91 -3.09
CA SER A 75 23.84 -8.20 -4.49
C SER A 75 23.39 -9.62 -4.93
N TYR A 76 23.38 -10.59 -4.04
CA TYR A 76 22.93 -11.95 -4.34
C TYR A 76 21.41 -12.03 -4.43
N GLY A 77 20.67 -11.38 -3.53
CA GLY A 77 19.20 -11.28 -3.57
C GLY A 77 18.70 -10.50 -4.78
N GLN A 78 19.31 -9.38 -5.13
CA GLN A 78 18.98 -8.60 -6.32
C GLN A 78 19.24 -9.37 -7.63
N ASN A 79 20.31 -10.16 -7.70
CA ASN A 79 20.59 -11.00 -8.86
C ASN A 79 19.56 -12.11 -9.03
N ILE A 80 19.11 -12.76 -7.95
CA ILE A 80 18.08 -13.80 -7.99
C ILE A 80 16.73 -13.21 -8.37
N ALA A 81 16.33 -12.07 -7.80
CA ALA A 81 15.09 -11.38 -8.16
C ALA A 81 15.10 -10.93 -9.63
N SER A 82 16.24 -10.43 -10.13
CA SER A 82 16.42 -10.06 -11.53
C SER A 82 16.28 -11.27 -12.47
N GLU A 83 16.86 -12.41 -12.12
CA GLU A 83 16.73 -13.66 -12.89
C GLU A 83 15.30 -14.16 -12.90
N LYS A 84 14.62 -14.19 -11.75
CA LYS A 84 13.22 -14.59 -11.65
C LYS A 84 12.30 -13.67 -12.44
N ARG A 85 12.53 -12.35 -12.41
CA ARG A 85 11.80 -11.38 -13.21
C ARG A 85 11.97 -11.63 -14.71
N GLN A 86 13.19 -11.88 -15.17
CA GLN A 86 13.46 -12.21 -16.57
C GLN A 86 12.76 -13.51 -17.00
N ASN A 87 12.75 -14.52 -16.13
CA ASN A 87 12.05 -15.78 -16.37
C ASN A 87 10.53 -15.55 -16.46
N ALA A 88 9.95 -14.72 -15.59
CA ALA A 88 8.53 -14.35 -15.63
C ALA A 88 8.18 -13.59 -16.90
N GLN A 89 9.02 -12.66 -17.36
CA GLN A 89 8.85 -11.94 -18.63
C GLN A 89 8.92 -12.89 -19.84
N ALA A 90 9.88 -13.81 -19.84
CA ALA A 90 10.01 -14.82 -20.89
C ALA A 90 8.79 -15.74 -20.95
N ASN A 91 8.27 -16.14 -19.78
CA ASN A 91 7.07 -16.96 -19.65
C ASN A 91 5.83 -16.20 -20.14
N THR A 92 5.66 -14.90 -19.78
CA THR A 92 4.59 -14.03 -20.30
C THR A 92 4.59 -14.01 -21.83
N LYS A 93 5.76 -13.78 -22.42
CA LYS A 93 5.92 -13.78 -23.88
C LYS A 93 5.59 -15.14 -24.51
N ALA A 94 5.98 -16.24 -23.86
CA ALA A 94 5.66 -17.59 -24.31
C ALA A 94 4.15 -17.88 -24.25
N LEU A 95 3.47 -17.39 -23.21
CA LEU A 95 2.01 -17.51 -23.04
C LEU A 95 1.26 -16.70 -24.11
N THR A 96 1.68 -15.48 -24.38
CA THR A 96 1.11 -14.63 -25.45
C THR A 96 1.28 -15.28 -26.83
N ASN A 97 2.45 -15.84 -27.12
CA ASN A 97 2.69 -16.57 -28.37
C ASN A 97 1.83 -17.84 -28.46
N ALA A 98 1.66 -18.56 -27.35
CA ALA A 98 0.79 -19.76 -27.30
C ALA A 98 -0.68 -19.39 -27.51
N MET A 99 -1.12 -18.22 -27.01
CA MET A 99 -2.46 -17.68 -27.25
C MET A 99 -2.70 -17.40 -28.73
N ALA A 100 -1.77 -16.72 -29.41
CA ALA A 100 -1.86 -16.47 -30.85
C ALA A 100 -1.93 -17.78 -31.65
N ALA A 101 -1.14 -18.80 -31.26
CA ALA A 101 -1.19 -20.12 -31.86
C ALA A 101 -2.54 -20.84 -31.62
N TYR A 102 -3.10 -20.71 -30.42
CA TYR A 102 -4.41 -21.26 -30.06
C TYR A 102 -5.55 -20.62 -30.89
N GLN A 103 -5.52 -19.31 -31.06
CA GLN A 103 -6.52 -18.58 -31.86
C GLN A 103 -6.55 -19.07 -33.31
N ASN A 104 -5.38 -19.27 -33.93
CA ASN A 104 -5.21 -19.68 -35.32
C ASN A 104 -5.28 -21.19 -35.56
N ALA A 105 -5.39 -22.00 -34.52
CA ALA A 105 -5.36 -23.47 -34.59
C ALA A 105 -6.68 -24.06 -35.08
N THR A 106 -6.60 -25.19 -35.79
CA THR A 106 -7.77 -25.99 -36.13
C THR A 106 -8.40 -26.62 -34.87
N LYS A 107 -9.68 -27.04 -34.98
CA LYS A 107 -10.40 -27.63 -33.83
C LYS A 107 -9.68 -28.85 -33.19
N SER A 108 -8.91 -29.60 -33.98
CA SER A 108 -8.12 -30.76 -33.50
C SER A 108 -6.83 -30.36 -32.79
N GLU A 109 -6.25 -29.18 -33.10
CA GLU A 109 -5.00 -28.70 -32.52
C GLU A 109 -5.22 -27.82 -31.28
N LYS A 110 -6.43 -27.24 -31.14
CA LYS A 110 -6.76 -26.36 -30.02
C LYS A 110 -6.50 -27.00 -28.67
N SER A 111 -6.74 -28.31 -28.51
CA SER A 111 -6.46 -29.02 -27.26
C SER A 111 -4.98 -29.05 -26.90
N ILE A 112 -4.08 -29.17 -27.90
CA ILE A 112 -2.62 -29.19 -27.69
C ILE A 112 -2.15 -27.80 -27.25
N HIS A 113 -2.61 -26.76 -27.93
CA HIS A 113 -2.26 -25.37 -27.59
C HIS A 113 -2.83 -24.95 -26.22
N LEU A 114 -4.06 -25.39 -25.89
CA LEU A 114 -4.66 -25.14 -24.60
C LEU A 114 -3.83 -25.78 -23.46
N ASN A 115 -3.45 -27.05 -23.60
CA ASN A 115 -2.62 -27.73 -22.60
C ASN A 115 -1.26 -27.02 -22.42
N LYS A 116 -0.66 -26.55 -23.52
CA LYS A 116 0.57 -25.76 -23.45
C LYS A 116 0.37 -24.44 -22.70
N MET A 117 -0.73 -23.72 -22.97
CA MET A 117 -1.06 -22.48 -22.25
C MET A 117 -1.29 -22.73 -20.76
N ILE A 118 -2.00 -23.81 -20.39
CA ILE A 118 -2.21 -24.19 -18.99
C ILE A 118 -0.85 -24.43 -18.30
N SER A 119 0.04 -25.24 -18.90
CA SER A 119 1.37 -25.49 -18.32
C SER A 119 2.20 -24.21 -18.15
N LEU A 120 2.14 -23.28 -19.12
CA LEU A 120 2.83 -21.98 -19.01
C LEU A 120 2.21 -21.09 -17.92
N ALA A 121 0.88 -21.14 -17.76
CA ALA A 121 0.19 -20.38 -16.73
C ALA A 121 0.48 -20.92 -15.32
N GLU A 122 0.54 -22.25 -15.16
CA GLU A 122 0.96 -22.89 -13.88
C GLU A 122 2.41 -22.54 -13.52
N GLU A 123 3.34 -22.63 -14.46
CA GLU A 123 4.73 -22.24 -14.26
C GLU A 123 4.85 -20.75 -13.90
N ARG A 124 4.08 -19.88 -14.57
CA ARG A 124 4.00 -18.46 -14.28
C ARG A 124 3.48 -18.19 -12.88
N GLN A 125 2.40 -18.85 -12.46
CA GLN A 125 1.82 -18.71 -11.12
C GLN A 125 2.88 -18.98 -10.03
N GLN A 126 3.69 -20.05 -10.19
CA GLN A 126 4.78 -20.36 -9.27
C GLN A 126 5.87 -19.28 -9.26
N LEU A 127 6.29 -18.80 -10.43
CA LEU A 127 7.29 -17.73 -10.56
C LEU A 127 6.83 -16.44 -9.90
N LEU A 128 5.57 -16.05 -10.11
CA LEU A 128 5.02 -14.83 -9.49
C LEU A 128 4.86 -14.98 -7.98
N THR A 129 4.41 -16.14 -7.49
CA THR A 129 4.33 -16.42 -6.04
C THR A 129 5.69 -16.27 -5.34
N GLU A 130 6.76 -16.72 -6.00
CA GLU A 130 8.12 -16.52 -5.49
C GLU A 130 8.59 -15.05 -5.59
N LEU A 131 8.17 -14.33 -6.64
CA LEU A 131 8.50 -12.91 -6.81
C LEU A 131 7.79 -12.02 -5.80
N VAL A 132 6.53 -12.30 -5.45
CA VAL A 132 5.81 -11.56 -4.40
C VAL A 132 6.60 -11.54 -3.10
N LYS A 133 7.20 -12.68 -2.71
CA LYS A 133 8.00 -12.81 -1.48
C LYS A 133 9.34 -12.08 -1.53
N SER A 134 9.95 -11.97 -2.70
CA SER A 134 11.33 -11.48 -2.83
C SER A 134 11.45 -10.10 -3.48
N SER A 135 10.50 -9.70 -4.32
CA SER A 135 10.50 -8.43 -5.05
C SER A 135 9.10 -8.10 -5.59
N PRO A 136 8.17 -7.60 -4.75
CA PRO A 136 6.80 -7.27 -5.16
C PRO A 136 6.73 -6.31 -6.36
N ALA A 137 7.61 -5.30 -6.40
CA ALA A 137 7.72 -4.37 -7.53
C ALA A 137 7.99 -5.07 -8.88
N SER A 138 8.72 -6.19 -8.85
CA SER A 138 8.97 -6.99 -10.05
C SER A 138 7.71 -7.68 -10.57
N VAL A 139 6.77 -8.03 -9.69
CA VAL A 139 5.47 -8.60 -10.07
C VAL A 139 4.64 -7.59 -10.84
N ALA A 140 4.52 -6.36 -10.32
CA ALA A 140 3.80 -5.28 -10.98
C ALA A 140 4.30 -5.03 -12.42
N SER A 141 5.63 -5.15 -12.64
CA SER A 141 6.24 -4.94 -13.95
C SER A 141 6.03 -6.06 -14.97
N VAL A 142 5.53 -7.23 -14.54
CA VAL A 142 5.33 -8.42 -15.40
C VAL A 142 3.90 -8.96 -15.37
N ALA A 143 3.04 -8.39 -14.56
CA ALA A 143 1.63 -8.79 -14.46
C ALA A 143 0.91 -8.61 -15.81
N ILE A 144 -0.01 -9.53 -16.10
CA ILE A 144 -0.84 -9.49 -17.31
C ILE A 144 -2.16 -8.82 -16.94
N THR A 145 -2.42 -7.68 -17.55
CA THR A 145 -3.63 -6.88 -17.31
C THR A 145 -4.91 -7.63 -17.70
N THR A 146 -6.03 -7.21 -17.13
CA THR A 146 -7.35 -7.78 -17.47
C THR A 146 -7.64 -7.66 -18.97
N GLU A 147 -7.18 -6.59 -19.63
CA GLU A 147 -7.31 -6.40 -21.08
C GLU A 147 -6.48 -7.41 -21.88
N GLU A 148 -5.23 -7.62 -21.49
CA GLU A 148 -4.36 -8.62 -22.14
C GLU A 148 -4.86 -10.05 -21.95
N GLN A 149 -5.60 -10.32 -20.88
CA GLN A 149 -6.24 -11.60 -20.63
C GLN A 149 -7.50 -11.81 -21.51
N GLN A 150 -8.02 -10.76 -22.20
CA GLN A 150 -9.18 -10.91 -23.06
C GLN A 150 -8.95 -11.97 -24.15
N GLY A 151 -9.95 -12.80 -24.38
CA GLY A 151 -9.86 -13.88 -25.35
C GLY A 151 -9.11 -15.14 -24.91
N MET A 152 -8.43 -15.14 -23.75
CA MET A 152 -7.81 -16.35 -23.23
C MET A 152 -8.86 -17.37 -22.74
N PRO A 153 -8.61 -18.68 -22.91
CA PRO A 153 -9.48 -19.73 -22.38
C PRO A 153 -9.71 -19.61 -20.87
N LYS A 154 -10.91 -19.95 -20.40
CA LYS A 154 -11.28 -19.88 -18.97
C LYS A 154 -10.33 -20.68 -18.07
N GLU A 155 -9.84 -21.81 -18.55
CA GLU A 155 -8.91 -22.70 -17.84
C GLU A 155 -7.57 -22.02 -17.59
N VAL A 156 -7.11 -21.18 -18.54
CA VAL A 156 -5.88 -20.40 -18.42
C VAL A 156 -6.10 -19.19 -17.51
N LYS A 157 -7.20 -18.45 -17.70
CA LYS A 157 -7.52 -17.26 -16.88
C LYS A 157 -7.56 -17.53 -15.39
N LYS A 158 -8.00 -18.73 -14.97
CA LYS A 158 -8.06 -19.13 -13.57
C LYS A 158 -6.68 -19.26 -12.89
N LEU A 159 -5.63 -19.40 -13.70
CA LEU A 159 -4.25 -19.57 -13.25
C LEU A 159 -3.46 -18.27 -13.33
N LEU A 160 -4.04 -17.21 -13.90
CA LEU A 160 -3.42 -15.91 -14.01
C LEU A 160 -3.82 -15.03 -12.82
N GLU A 161 -2.95 -14.08 -12.52
CA GLU A 161 -3.19 -13.04 -11.55
C GLU A 161 -4.45 -12.24 -11.87
N GLN A 162 -5.26 -11.98 -10.84
CA GLN A 162 -6.50 -11.24 -11.00
C GLN A 162 -6.34 -9.84 -10.40
N GLU A 163 -6.67 -8.81 -11.19
CA GLU A 163 -6.74 -7.44 -10.69
C GLU A 163 -7.98 -7.28 -9.81
N GLN A 164 -7.79 -6.74 -8.61
CA GLN A 164 -8.88 -6.47 -7.66
C GLN A 164 -8.75 -5.09 -7.05
N VAL A 165 -9.89 -4.56 -6.63
CA VAL A 165 -9.99 -3.35 -5.81
C VAL A 165 -10.61 -3.76 -4.48
N LEU A 166 -9.87 -3.55 -3.41
CA LEU A 166 -10.30 -3.87 -2.05
C LEU A 166 -10.41 -2.60 -1.22
N GLU A 167 -11.37 -2.57 -0.33
CA GLU A 167 -11.54 -1.51 0.67
C GLU A 167 -11.55 -2.12 2.06
N GLY A 168 -10.94 -1.43 3.00
CA GLY A 168 -10.90 -1.90 4.39
C GLY A 168 -10.16 -0.96 5.31
N GLU A 169 -9.96 -1.41 6.52
CA GLU A 169 -9.14 -0.75 7.53
C GLU A 169 -7.72 -1.33 7.46
N LEU A 170 -6.73 -0.46 7.48
CA LEU A 170 -5.33 -0.85 7.37
C LEU A 170 -4.74 -1.13 8.76
N ASP A 171 -4.06 -2.24 8.89
CA ASP A 171 -3.15 -2.54 9.99
C ASP A 171 -1.71 -2.42 9.46
N VAL A 172 -0.95 -1.51 10.04
CA VAL A 172 0.49 -1.34 9.79
C VAL A 172 1.22 -1.72 11.05
N PHE A 173 2.15 -2.66 10.99
CA PHE A 173 2.90 -3.09 12.17
C PHE A 173 4.28 -3.64 11.81
N TYR A 174 5.21 -3.48 12.76
CA TYR A 174 6.52 -4.11 12.71
C TYR A 174 6.52 -5.48 13.36
N GLU A 175 7.34 -6.34 12.85
CA GLU A 175 7.74 -7.65 13.37
C GLU A 175 9.20 -7.60 13.78
N ASP A 176 9.48 -7.54 15.09
CA ASP A 176 10.79 -7.25 15.62
C ASP A 176 11.50 -8.53 16.11
N TYR A 177 12.53 -8.89 15.35
CA TYR A 177 13.35 -10.07 15.64
C TYR A 177 14.59 -9.69 16.46
N GLU A 178 15.09 -10.62 17.25
CA GLU A 178 16.40 -10.49 17.88
C GLU A 178 17.52 -10.32 16.85
N ASP A 179 17.40 -11.00 15.71
CA ASP A 179 18.18 -10.76 14.49
C ASP A 179 17.46 -9.72 13.63
N HIS A 180 17.77 -8.47 13.81
CA HIS A 180 17.12 -7.33 13.17
C HIS A 180 17.09 -7.38 11.62
N SER A 181 18.00 -8.14 11.00
CA SER A 181 17.97 -8.36 9.55
C SER A 181 16.71 -9.11 9.07
N LYS A 182 15.96 -9.68 9.99
CA LYS A 182 14.69 -10.38 9.73
C LYS A 182 13.46 -9.54 10.00
N SER A 183 13.61 -8.41 10.69
CA SER A 183 12.49 -7.54 11.03
C SER A 183 11.81 -7.01 9.77
N ARG A 184 10.48 -6.85 9.81
CA ARG A 184 9.66 -6.53 8.66
C ARG A 184 8.52 -5.59 9.03
N LEU A 185 8.22 -4.67 8.13
CA LEU A 185 7.02 -3.84 8.16
C LEU A 185 5.92 -4.51 7.33
N HIS A 186 4.78 -4.76 7.95
CA HIS A 186 3.61 -5.35 7.30
C HIS A 186 2.51 -4.32 7.11
N HIS A 187 1.82 -4.41 5.99
CA HIS A 187 0.61 -3.66 5.70
C HIS A 187 -0.50 -4.67 5.44
N VAL A 188 -1.47 -4.75 6.32
CA VAL A 188 -2.55 -5.73 6.23
C VAL A 188 -3.89 -5.02 6.16
N LEU A 189 -4.63 -5.28 5.10
CA LEU A 189 -5.97 -4.72 4.88
C LEU A 189 -7.01 -5.65 5.50
N GLN A 190 -7.72 -5.17 6.49
CA GLN A 190 -8.85 -5.84 7.10
C GLN A 190 -10.10 -5.57 6.25
N THR A 191 -10.55 -6.58 5.50
CA THR A 191 -11.75 -6.50 4.67
C THR A 191 -12.91 -7.27 5.29
N SER A 192 -14.13 -7.17 4.72
CA SER A 192 -15.26 -7.99 5.14
C SER A 192 -15.04 -9.49 4.94
N ASP A 193 -14.14 -9.87 4.03
CA ASP A 193 -13.91 -11.26 3.61
C ASP A 193 -12.68 -11.88 4.29
N GLY A 194 -11.89 -11.08 5.00
CA GLY A 194 -10.69 -11.49 5.71
C GLY A 194 -9.53 -10.51 5.59
N SER A 195 -8.38 -10.90 6.10
CA SER A 195 -7.15 -10.10 6.11
C SER A 195 -6.35 -10.35 4.83
N VAL A 196 -5.91 -9.28 4.19
CA VAL A 196 -5.13 -9.31 2.94
C VAL A 196 -3.83 -8.53 3.13
N GLU A 197 -2.68 -9.16 2.95
CA GLU A 197 -1.38 -8.49 3.01
C GLU A 197 -1.16 -7.63 1.75
N LEU A 198 -0.85 -6.35 1.94
CA LEU A 198 -0.57 -5.41 0.86
C LEU A 198 0.93 -5.32 0.61
N HIS A 199 1.37 -5.64 -0.60
CA HIS A 199 2.74 -5.42 -1.05
C HIS A 199 2.81 -4.12 -1.87
N ILE A 200 3.39 -3.08 -1.26
CA ILE A 200 3.42 -1.73 -1.81
C ILE A 200 4.83 -1.47 -2.34
N SER A 201 4.95 -1.22 -3.65
CA SER A 201 6.23 -1.00 -4.32
C SER A 201 6.78 0.41 -4.17
N ASN A 202 5.90 1.40 -3.98
CA ASN A 202 6.25 2.81 -3.89
C ASN A 202 6.49 3.23 -2.44
N HIS A 203 7.75 3.30 -2.04
CA HIS A 203 8.16 3.68 -0.69
C HIS A 203 7.67 5.07 -0.26
N ALA A 204 7.52 6.03 -1.17
CA ALA A 204 7.07 7.38 -0.83
C ALA A 204 5.63 7.42 -0.29
N LYS A 205 4.77 6.47 -0.67
CA LYS A 205 3.39 6.37 -0.18
C LYS A 205 3.25 5.54 1.10
N VAL A 206 4.15 4.59 1.31
CA VAL A 206 4.14 3.68 2.46
C VAL A 206 4.35 4.43 3.76
N LYS A 207 5.14 5.49 3.72
CA LYS A 207 5.69 6.22 4.86
C LYS A 207 4.68 6.98 5.70
N SER A 208 3.52 7.34 5.15
CA SER A 208 2.45 8.04 5.88
C SER A 208 1.32 7.13 6.33
N LEU A 209 1.43 5.82 6.10
CA LEU A 209 0.38 4.86 6.44
C LEU A 209 0.45 4.48 7.92
N GLN A 210 -0.71 4.49 8.57
CA GLN A 210 -0.87 4.10 9.97
C GLN A 210 -2.04 3.13 10.13
N SER A 211 -1.99 2.35 11.19
CA SER A 211 -3.10 1.48 11.57
C SER A 211 -4.36 2.28 11.86
N GLY A 212 -5.52 1.72 11.49
CA GLY A 212 -6.81 2.37 11.62
C GLY A 212 -7.24 3.21 10.41
N MET A 213 -6.35 3.49 9.46
CA MET A 213 -6.69 4.20 8.24
C MET A 213 -7.60 3.35 7.35
N LYS A 214 -8.67 3.95 6.84
CA LYS A 214 -9.51 3.32 5.81
C LYS A 214 -8.92 3.61 4.44
N VAL A 215 -8.62 2.56 3.71
CA VAL A 215 -7.99 2.68 2.40
C VAL A 215 -8.72 1.87 1.34
N ARG A 216 -8.57 2.31 0.10
CA ARG A 216 -8.90 1.53 -1.10
C ARG A 216 -7.60 1.18 -1.80
N ALA A 217 -7.35 -0.12 -1.97
CA ALA A 217 -6.17 -0.66 -2.62
C ALA A 217 -6.56 -1.37 -3.91
N LYS A 218 -5.83 -1.08 -5.00
CA LYS A 218 -5.99 -1.71 -6.31
C LYS A 218 -4.69 -2.43 -6.68
N GLY A 219 -4.78 -3.70 -7.04
CA GLY A 219 -3.60 -4.50 -7.39
C GLY A 219 -3.96 -5.91 -7.84
N TRP A 220 -2.95 -6.75 -7.95
CA TRP A 220 -3.09 -8.17 -8.33
C TRP A 220 -3.14 -9.05 -7.09
N LYS A 221 -4.18 -9.87 -7.03
CA LYS A 221 -4.41 -10.81 -5.94
C LYS A 221 -3.62 -12.11 -6.14
N PHE A 222 -3.01 -12.59 -5.05
CA PHE A 222 -2.36 -13.89 -4.94
C PHE A 222 -2.90 -14.64 -3.72
N GLU A 223 -3.06 -15.96 -3.84
CA GLU A 223 -3.50 -16.83 -2.75
C GLU A 223 -2.29 -17.60 -2.17
N GLU A 224 -2.31 -17.90 -0.87
CA GLU A 224 -1.30 -18.68 -0.15
C GLU A 224 0.15 -18.12 -0.24
N VAL A 225 0.31 -16.78 -0.21
CA VAL A 225 1.62 -16.13 -0.23
C VAL A 225 1.87 -15.47 1.13
N GLY A 226 2.95 -15.85 1.82
CA GLY A 226 3.31 -15.25 3.10
C GLY A 226 2.60 -15.86 4.31
N GLU A 227 2.39 -15.06 5.36
CA GLU A 227 1.73 -15.44 6.61
C GLU A 227 0.20 -15.40 6.47
N TYR A 228 -0.30 -14.60 5.57
CA TYR A 228 -1.72 -14.41 5.30
C TYR A 228 -2.17 -15.29 4.13
N SER A 229 -3.44 -15.71 4.16
CA SER A 229 -4.02 -16.54 3.11
C SER A 229 -4.14 -15.82 1.76
N GLU A 230 -4.13 -14.50 1.78
CA GLU A 230 -4.29 -13.65 0.61
C GLU A 230 -3.30 -12.49 0.63
N SER A 231 -2.76 -12.16 -0.55
CA SER A 231 -1.86 -11.02 -0.77
C SER A 231 -2.33 -10.20 -1.96
N LEU A 232 -2.16 -8.88 -1.89
CA LEU A 232 -2.41 -7.94 -2.98
C LEU A 232 -1.13 -7.16 -3.30
N VAL A 233 -0.61 -7.34 -4.51
CA VAL A 233 0.53 -6.56 -5.00
C VAL A 233 0.02 -5.31 -5.70
N LEU A 234 0.35 -4.14 -5.19
CA LEU A 234 -0.10 -2.87 -5.72
C LEU A 234 0.76 -2.42 -6.91
N GLU A 235 0.12 -1.79 -7.89
CA GLU A 235 0.80 -1.09 -8.98
C GLU A 235 1.57 0.13 -8.45
N ASP A 236 2.70 0.44 -9.10
CA ASP A 236 3.44 1.68 -8.82
C ASP A 236 2.76 2.89 -9.49
N SER A 237 1.46 3.07 -9.25
CA SER A 237 0.68 4.19 -9.74
C SER A 237 0.12 5.03 -8.60
N GLN A 238 -0.07 6.32 -8.84
CA GLN A 238 -0.67 7.21 -7.82
C GLN A 238 -2.10 6.79 -7.43
N GLN A 239 -2.76 5.97 -8.22
CA GLN A 239 -4.15 5.55 -8.02
C GLN A 239 -4.29 4.17 -7.38
N SER A 240 -3.20 3.43 -7.19
CA SER A 240 -3.23 2.07 -6.63
C SER A 240 -3.58 2.00 -5.15
N LEU A 241 -3.34 3.08 -4.40
CA LEU A 241 -3.70 3.21 -3.00
C LEU A 241 -4.29 4.60 -2.75
N SER A 242 -5.47 4.67 -2.17
CA SER A 242 -6.12 5.93 -1.79
C SER A 242 -6.69 5.84 -0.38
N ILE A 243 -6.43 6.87 0.43
CA ILE A 243 -7.02 7.01 1.76
C ILE A 243 -8.46 7.49 1.59
N LEU A 244 -9.40 6.77 2.20
CA LEU A 244 -10.82 7.10 2.18
C LEU A 244 -11.13 8.06 3.32
N ALA A 245 -11.65 9.25 3.00
CA ALA A 245 -12.11 10.19 4.02
C ALA A 245 -13.29 9.59 4.78
N ASP A 246 -13.21 9.53 6.10
CA ASP A 246 -14.35 9.17 6.93
C ASP A 246 -15.38 10.32 6.90
N SER A 247 -16.63 10.01 6.54
CA SER A 247 -17.71 10.99 6.41
C SER A 247 -18.15 11.63 7.75
N SER A 248 -17.52 11.26 8.85
CA SER A 248 -17.79 11.77 10.19
C SER A 248 -16.79 12.83 10.69
N VAL A 249 -15.69 13.06 9.96
CA VAL A 249 -14.71 14.11 10.29
C VAL A 249 -14.73 15.14 9.17
N SER A 250 -15.04 16.40 9.51
CA SER A 250 -14.98 17.54 8.61
C SER A 250 -13.62 17.56 7.89
N THR A 251 -13.64 17.50 6.55
CA THR A 251 -12.48 17.57 5.66
C THR A 251 -11.41 18.52 6.20
N PRO A 252 -10.21 18.04 6.47
CA PRO A 252 -9.08 18.94 6.59
C PRO A 252 -8.81 19.49 5.19
N THR A 253 -9.10 20.76 4.99
CA THR A 253 -8.52 21.55 3.92
C THR A 253 -7.00 21.35 3.98
N LEU A 254 -6.41 21.01 2.85
CA LEU A 254 -4.96 20.97 2.64
C LEU A 254 -4.38 22.34 2.95
N SER A 255 -4.11 22.62 4.22
CA SER A 255 -3.36 23.74 4.70
C SER A 255 -2.12 23.17 5.37
N THR A 256 -0.99 23.59 4.87
CA THR A 256 0.35 23.45 5.45
C THR A 256 0.30 23.77 6.95
N SER A 257 0.15 22.76 7.78
CA SER A 257 0.40 22.82 9.21
C SER A 257 0.44 21.38 9.73
N THR A 258 1.58 21.04 10.33
CA THR A 258 1.89 19.93 11.20
C THR A 258 0.63 19.15 11.62
N SER A 259 0.37 18.00 11.00
CA SER A 259 -0.60 17.05 11.49
C SER A 259 -0.05 16.53 12.83
N SER A 260 -0.48 17.10 13.94
CA SER A 260 -0.21 16.53 15.25
C SER A 260 -0.84 15.13 15.25
N LEU A 261 -0.01 14.12 15.43
CA LEU A 261 -0.48 12.76 15.72
C LEU A 261 -1.47 12.85 16.88
N THR A 262 -2.61 12.23 16.72
CA THR A 262 -3.57 12.12 17.82
C THR A 262 -3.06 11.11 18.83
N ASN A 263 -3.17 11.40 20.14
CA ASN A 263 -2.86 10.47 21.23
C ASN A 263 -1.35 10.14 21.44
N THR A 264 -0.47 11.15 21.28
CA THR A 264 0.96 11.02 21.63
C THR A 264 1.36 11.76 22.91
N VAL A 265 0.44 12.54 23.47
CA VAL A 265 0.63 13.39 24.66
C VAL A 265 -0.44 13.07 25.72
N GLY A 266 -0.08 13.15 26.99
CA GLY A 266 -0.95 12.87 28.12
C GLY A 266 -0.94 11.42 28.57
N GLU A 267 -2.02 11.03 29.24
CA GLU A 267 -2.22 9.67 29.72
C GLU A 267 -2.39 8.69 28.55
N GLN A 268 -1.61 7.62 28.56
CA GLN A 268 -1.72 6.52 27.63
C GLN A 268 -2.29 5.32 28.40
N ARG A 269 -3.62 5.19 28.39
CA ARG A 269 -4.29 4.11 29.13
C ARG A 269 -4.04 2.78 28.41
N THR A 270 -3.34 1.91 29.08
CA THR A 270 -2.85 0.65 28.52
C THR A 270 -3.48 -0.55 29.25
N LEU A 271 -4.04 -1.48 28.48
CA LEU A 271 -4.48 -2.77 28.99
C LEU A 271 -3.45 -3.84 28.63
N VAL A 272 -2.82 -4.44 29.62
CA VAL A 272 -1.95 -5.59 29.42
C VAL A 272 -2.73 -6.87 29.68
N MET A 273 -2.85 -7.70 28.66
CA MET A 273 -3.51 -9.00 28.72
C MET A 273 -2.45 -10.11 28.79
N LEU A 274 -2.36 -10.80 29.93
CA LEU A 274 -1.53 -11.99 30.07
C LEU A 274 -2.29 -13.20 29.56
N VAL A 275 -1.78 -13.80 28.50
CA VAL A 275 -2.43 -14.94 27.86
C VAL A 275 -1.49 -16.14 27.77
N ASN A 276 -2.05 -17.33 27.65
CA ASN A 276 -1.34 -18.56 27.31
C ASN A 276 -2.24 -19.47 26.45
N PHE A 277 -1.75 -20.61 26.03
CA PHE A 277 -2.40 -21.47 25.05
C PHE A 277 -2.84 -22.80 25.68
N GLN A 278 -3.75 -23.56 25.05
CA GLN A 278 -4.21 -24.83 25.58
C GLN A 278 -3.08 -25.84 25.76
N ASP A 279 -2.13 -25.87 24.84
CA ASP A 279 -0.96 -26.76 24.82
C ASP A 279 0.29 -26.15 25.49
N ASN A 280 0.30 -24.82 25.78
CA ASN A 280 1.35 -24.12 26.52
C ASN A 280 0.74 -23.20 27.60
N THR A 281 0.50 -23.74 28.77
CA THR A 281 -0.13 -23.03 29.92
C THR A 281 0.88 -22.36 30.84
N GLN A 282 2.11 -22.10 30.39
CA GLN A 282 3.13 -21.43 31.18
C GLN A 282 2.67 -20.02 31.55
N GLN A 283 3.10 -19.57 32.73
CA GLN A 283 2.84 -18.24 33.28
C GLN A 283 4.18 -17.66 33.76
N PRO A 284 5.00 -17.14 32.79
CA PRO A 284 6.36 -16.72 33.10
C PRO A 284 6.44 -15.51 34.02
N TRP A 285 5.38 -14.74 34.17
CA TRP A 285 5.34 -13.52 34.96
C TRP A 285 4.14 -13.51 35.94
N THR A 286 4.28 -12.88 37.05
CA THR A 286 3.14 -12.51 37.92
C THR A 286 2.54 -11.18 37.44
N VAL A 287 1.29 -10.91 37.81
CA VAL A 287 0.64 -9.62 37.53
C VAL A 287 1.46 -8.46 38.09
N GLU A 288 1.95 -8.58 39.29
CA GLU A 288 2.75 -7.57 39.98
C GLU A 288 4.09 -7.29 39.29
N GLU A 289 4.76 -8.32 38.75
CA GLU A 289 5.99 -8.14 37.96
C GLU A 289 5.69 -7.35 36.66
N VAL A 290 4.57 -7.65 35.99
CA VAL A 290 4.15 -6.95 34.77
C VAL A 290 3.75 -5.51 35.09
N GLU A 291 2.99 -5.27 36.16
CA GLU A 291 2.66 -3.90 36.60
C GLU A 291 3.93 -3.09 36.89
N GLN A 292 4.93 -3.69 37.55
CA GLN A 292 6.20 -3.03 37.84
C GLN A 292 6.98 -2.72 36.55
N VAL A 293 6.97 -3.59 35.55
CA VAL A 293 7.64 -3.33 34.27
C VAL A 293 6.90 -2.26 33.51
N VAL A 294 5.60 -2.42 33.23
CA VAL A 294 4.85 -1.56 32.33
C VAL A 294 4.50 -0.22 32.97
N PHE A 295 3.86 -0.25 34.12
CA PHE A 295 3.39 0.98 34.82
C PHE A 295 4.42 1.55 35.80
N GLY A 296 5.52 0.84 36.06
CA GLY A 296 6.70 1.34 36.76
C GLY A 296 7.78 1.78 35.80
N THR A 297 8.65 0.85 35.37
CA THR A 297 9.89 1.18 34.64
C THR A 297 9.64 1.76 33.23
N VAL A 298 8.66 1.24 32.47
CA VAL A 298 8.30 1.78 31.16
C VAL A 298 7.63 3.14 31.28
N ASN A 299 6.76 3.31 32.29
CA ASN A 299 6.18 4.63 32.57
C ASN A 299 7.25 5.65 32.98
N ASP A 300 8.20 5.27 33.86
CA ASP A 300 9.30 6.16 34.23
C ASP A 300 10.14 6.55 33.01
N TYR A 301 10.37 5.62 32.08
CA TYR A 301 11.03 5.88 30.82
C TYR A 301 10.27 6.93 29.99
N TYR A 302 8.97 6.73 29.75
CA TYR A 302 8.17 7.67 28.95
C TYR A 302 8.02 9.02 29.62
N LEU A 303 7.89 9.08 30.94
CA LEU A 303 7.92 10.32 31.70
C LEU A 303 9.24 11.09 31.52
N GLU A 304 10.39 10.39 31.55
CA GLU A 304 11.70 11.02 31.36
C GLU A 304 11.86 11.52 29.93
N ILE A 305 11.70 10.62 28.94
CA ILE A 305 12.00 10.94 27.55
C ILE A 305 11.05 11.99 26.94
N SER A 306 9.80 12.06 27.43
CA SER A 306 8.81 13.04 26.99
C SER A 306 8.83 14.33 27.81
N TYR A 307 9.75 14.47 28.77
CA TYR A 307 9.77 15.59 29.72
C TYR A 307 8.46 15.73 30.53
N GLY A 308 7.86 14.61 30.89
CA GLY A 308 6.62 14.54 31.64
C GLY A 308 5.33 14.77 30.86
N GLN A 309 5.42 14.82 29.53
CA GLN A 309 4.24 15.08 28.69
C GLN A 309 3.43 13.82 28.40
N THR A 310 4.07 12.66 28.41
CA THR A 310 3.44 11.37 28.11
C THR A 310 3.73 10.38 29.22
N PHE A 311 2.71 9.68 29.69
CA PHE A 311 2.84 8.68 30.75
C PHE A 311 1.91 7.50 30.53
N ILE A 312 2.35 6.31 30.96
CA ILE A 312 1.65 5.06 30.78
C ILE A 312 0.92 4.71 32.07
N SER A 313 -0.38 4.46 32.00
CA SER A 313 -1.20 3.99 33.11
C SER A 313 -2.16 2.90 32.63
N GLY A 314 -2.79 2.18 33.53
CA GLY A 314 -3.80 1.19 33.15
C GLY A 314 -3.85 -0.04 34.02
N ASP A 315 -4.12 -1.18 33.41
CA ASP A 315 -4.43 -2.43 34.09
C ASP A 315 -3.66 -3.61 33.50
N VAL A 316 -3.24 -4.55 34.35
CA VAL A 316 -2.79 -5.89 33.96
C VAL A 316 -3.89 -6.89 34.28
N LYS A 317 -4.27 -7.72 33.32
CA LYS A 317 -5.32 -8.74 33.45
C LYS A 317 -4.87 -10.10 32.92
N GLY A 318 -5.35 -11.14 33.49
CA GLY A 318 -5.10 -12.53 33.09
C GLY A 318 -4.46 -13.34 34.27
N TYR A 319 -3.96 -14.56 34.08
CA TYR A 319 -3.77 -15.19 32.75
C TYR A 319 -5.10 -15.69 32.19
N TYR A 320 -5.29 -15.48 30.90
CA TYR A 320 -6.37 -16.09 30.14
C TYR A 320 -5.78 -17.22 29.29
N THR A 321 -6.24 -18.46 29.48
CA THR A 321 -5.88 -19.55 28.57
C THR A 321 -6.76 -19.47 27.34
N LEU A 322 -6.16 -19.12 26.21
CA LEU A 322 -6.88 -18.99 24.95
C LEU A 322 -7.34 -20.37 24.45
N PRO A 323 -8.52 -20.49 23.81
CA PRO A 323 -9.08 -21.75 23.34
C PRO A 323 -8.43 -22.23 22.02
N ILE A 324 -7.14 -21.98 21.86
CA ILE A 324 -6.32 -22.37 20.71
C ILE A 324 -5.01 -22.98 21.19
N ASP A 325 -4.40 -23.83 20.38
CA ASP A 325 -3.02 -24.28 20.56
C ASP A 325 -2.06 -23.12 20.24
N GLU A 326 -0.82 -23.23 20.72
CA GLU A 326 0.23 -22.26 20.48
C GLU A 326 0.34 -21.95 18.97
N VAL A 327 0.16 -20.69 18.60
CA VAL A 327 0.12 -20.20 17.22
C VAL A 327 0.83 -18.84 17.15
N CYS A 328 1.31 -18.48 15.95
CA CYS A 328 1.88 -17.16 15.69
C CYS A 328 0.94 -16.23 14.88
N ASP A 329 -0.35 -16.49 14.92
CA ASP A 329 -1.38 -15.66 14.32
C ASP A 329 -1.84 -14.59 15.31
N ILE A 330 -1.42 -13.34 15.07
CA ILE A 330 -1.77 -12.21 15.95
C ILE A 330 -3.27 -11.89 15.92
N SER A 331 -3.97 -12.20 14.84
CA SER A 331 -5.41 -11.99 14.74
C SER A 331 -6.18 -12.93 15.67
N ASP A 332 -5.81 -14.21 15.66
CA ASP A 332 -6.38 -15.21 16.57
C ASP A 332 -6.06 -14.87 18.02
N ILE A 333 -4.78 -14.58 18.34
CA ILE A 333 -4.36 -14.20 19.69
C ILE A 333 -5.17 -12.99 20.17
N SER A 334 -5.28 -11.94 19.40
CA SER A 334 -6.02 -10.73 19.77
C SER A 334 -7.51 -10.99 19.93
N THR A 335 -8.11 -11.75 19.02
CA THR A 335 -9.53 -12.06 19.04
C THR A 335 -9.93 -12.79 20.30
N TYR A 336 -9.23 -13.88 20.63
CA TYR A 336 -9.54 -14.67 21.81
C TYR A 336 -9.13 -13.97 23.11
N ALA A 337 -8.06 -13.19 23.13
CA ALA A 337 -7.67 -12.39 24.29
C ALA A 337 -8.72 -11.30 24.58
N ASN A 338 -9.17 -10.58 23.56
CA ASN A 338 -10.21 -9.56 23.69
C ASN A 338 -11.54 -10.18 24.15
N GLN A 339 -11.91 -11.35 23.61
CA GLN A 339 -13.09 -12.06 24.07
C GLN A 339 -13.00 -12.44 25.55
N ALA A 340 -11.87 -13.00 25.97
CA ALA A 340 -11.63 -13.41 27.36
C ALA A 340 -11.69 -12.22 28.35
N VAL A 341 -11.14 -11.09 27.98
CA VAL A 341 -11.15 -9.89 28.82
C VAL A 341 -12.55 -9.27 28.88
N ILE A 342 -13.31 -9.27 27.78
CA ILE A 342 -14.71 -8.83 27.75
C ILE A 342 -15.59 -9.75 28.63
N GLU A 343 -15.40 -11.06 28.57
CA GLU A 343 -16.09 -12.03 29.42
C GLU A 343 -15.76 -11.83 30.91
N SER A 344 -14.58 -11.30 31.23
CA SER A 344 -14.19 -10.89 32.60
C SER A 344 -14.79 -9.56 33.05
N GLY A 345 -15.56 -8.87 32.19
CA GLY A 345 -16.25 -7.63 32.48
C GLY A 345 -15.46 -6.35 32.17
N ILE A 346 -14.37 -6.45 31.38
CA ILE A 346 -13.53 -5.32 30.99
C ILE A 346 -13.78 -5.03 29.51
N ASP A 347 -13.97 -3.78 29.19
CA ASP A 347 -14.11 -3.31 27.82
C ASP A 347 -12.74 -2.76 27.31
N PRO A 348 -12.07 -3.44 26.36
CA PRO A 348 -10.78 -3.01 25.85
C PRO A 348 -10.86 -1.68 25.06
N THR A 349 -12.03 -1.26 24.61
CA THR A 349 -12.19 0.03 23.89
C THR A 349 -12.05 1.25 24.83
N ASN A 350 -11.98 1.03 26.13
CA ASN A 350 -11.70 2.10 27.10
C ASN A 350 -10.20 2.37 27.31
N TYR A 351 -9.35 1.71 26.52
CA TYR A 351 -7.89 1.86 26.60
C TYR A 351 -7.36 2.33 25.25
N ASP A 352 -6.33 3.17 25.30
CA ASP A 352 -5.65 3.70 24.12
C ASP A 352 -4.73 2.65 23.49
N ARG A 353 -4.22 1.71 24.34
CA ARG A 353 -3.23 0.72 23.94
C ARG A 353 -3.54 -0.66 24.53
N LEU A 354 -3.35 -1.68 23.71
CA LEU A 354 -3.56 -3.08 24.09
C LEU A 354 -2.24 -3.85 23.92
N ILE A 355 -1.78 -4.47 25.01
CA ILE A 355 -0.57 -5.32 25.01
C ILE A 355 -0.99 -6.76 25.28
N TYR A 356 -0.69 -7.65 24.34
CA TYR A 356 -0.89 -9.10 24.46
C TYR A 356 0.44 -9.75 24.82
N ALA A 357 0.64 -10.18 26.07
CA ALA A 357 1.87 -10.81 26.51
C ALA A 357 1.66 -12.30 26.76
N PHE A 358 2.50 -13.14 26.16
CA PHE A 358 2.40 -14.60 26.23
C PHE A 358 3.77 -15.26 26.39
N PRO A 359 3.81 -16.52 26.90
CA PRO A 359 5.04 -17.28 27.04
C PRO A 359 5.78 -17.36 25.71
N GLN A 360 7.12 -17.40 25.77
CA GLN A 360 7.93 -17.50 24.57
C GLN A 360 7.49 -18.68 23.70
N SER A 361 7.04 -18.37 22.50
CA SER A 361 6.66 -19.30 21.48
C SER A 361 7.78 -19.46 20.47
N SER A 362 8.22 -20.70 20.26
CA SER A 362 9.20 -21.01 19.21
C SER A 362 8.58 -20.97 17.81
N LYS A 363 7.25 -20.89 17.70
CA LYS A 363 6.54 -20.73 16.43
C LYS A 363 6.61 -19.28 15.94
N CYS A 364 6.73 -18.31 16.87
CA CYS A 364 6.97 -16.91 16.56
C CYS A 364 8.48 -16.66 16.61
N GLY A 365 9.09 -16.29 15.51
CA GLY A 365 10.53 -15.99 15.45
C GLY A 365 10.89 -14.62 16.03
N TRP A 366 9.90 -13.73 16.19
CA TRP A 366 10.05 -12.36 16.68
C TRP A 366 9.92 -12.28 18.23
N THR A 367 10.44 -11.20 18.79
CA THR A 367 10.37 -10.89 20.25
C THR A 367 9.21 -9.96 20.58
N GLY A 368 8.89 -9.04 19.69
CA GLY A 368 7.80 -8.09 19.79
C GLY A 368 7.16 -7.81 18.43
N ARG A 369 5.93 -7.32 18.47
CA ARG A 369 5.21 -6.72 17.34
C ARG A 369 4.46 -5.49 17.84
N GLY A 370 4.53 -4.38 17.12
CA GLY A 370 3.78 -3.17 17.43
C GLY A 370 3.09 -2.58 16.20
N THR A 371 1.82 -2.20 16.34
CA THR A 371 1.15 -1.42 15.29
C THR A 371 1.76 -0.02 15.23
N VAL A 372 2.00 0.47 14.01
CA VAL A 372 2.39 1.87 13.78
C VAL A 372 1.14 2.74 13.89
N GLY A 373 1.00 3.42 15.04
CA GLY A 373 -0.23 4.14 15.38
C GLY A 373 -1.41 3.21 15.66
N GLY A 374 -2.64 3.73 15.49
CA GLY A 374 -3.90 3.03 15.75
C GLY A 374 -4.59 3.50 17.02
N ASP A 375 -5.93 3.32 17.08
CA ASP A 375 -6.74 3.68 18.23
C ASP A 375 -7.88 2.64 18.43
N PRO A 376 -7.73 1.70 19.42
CA PRO A 376 -6.53 1.45 20.21
C PRO A 376 -5.38 0.86 19.37
N SER A 377 -4.14 1.26 19.70
CA SER A 377 -2.95 0.62 19.14
C SER A 377 -2.67 -0.71 19.86
N ARG A 378 -1.91 -1.60 19.21
CA ARG A 378 -1.70 -2.97 19.69
C ARG A 378 -0.23 -3.37 19.69
N SER A 379 0.18 -4.13 20.73
CA SER A 379 1.50 -4.74 20.80
C SER A 379 1.39 -6.20 21.25
N TRP A 380 2.24 -7.06 20.72
CA TRP A 380 2.35 -8.47 21.07
C TRP A 380 3.76 -8.76 21.57
N ILE A 381 3.86 -9.32 22.78
CA ILE A 381 5.14 -9.60 23.45
C ILE A 381 5.34 -11.11 23.58
N ASN A 382 6.29 -11.63 22.85
CA ASN A 382 6.63 -13.06 22.80
C ASN A 382 7.77 -13.38 23.79
N GLY A 383 7.44 -13.67 25.04
CA GLY A 383 8.38 -14.17 26.06
C GLY A 383 9.37 -13.15 26.63
N SER A 384 9.51 -11.98 26.03
CA SER A 384 10.47 -10.94 26.44
C SER A 384 9.80 -9.68 27.00
N LEU A 385 9.21 -9.78 28.20
CA LEU A 385 8.59 -8.63 28.86
C LEU A 385 9.65 -7.80 29.58
N SER A 386 10.33 -6.93 28.86
CA SER A 386 11.39 -6.05 29.36
C SER A 386 11.08 -4.58 29.07
N LEU A 387 11.73 -3.65 29.79
CA LEU A 387 11.65 -2.22 29.47
C LEU A 387 11.89 -1.98 27.98
N ARG A 388 12.97 -2.54 27.43
CA ARG A 388 13.36 -2.30 26.05
C ARG A 388 12.27 -2.77 25.08
N THR A 389 11.82 -4.01 25.21
CA THR A 389 10.81 -4.57 24.29
C THR A 389 9.51 -3.79 24.39
N VAL A 390 8.98 -3.60 25.61
CA VAL A 390 7.69 -2.93 25.77
C VAL A 390 7.73 -1.46 25.36
N ALA A 391 8.80 -0.74 25.69
CA ALA A 391 8.93 0.67 25.30
C ALA A 391 9.17 0.85 23.81
N HIS A 392 9.88 -0.08 23.15
CA HIS A 392 10.04 -0.11 21.71
C HIS A 392 8.68 -0.27 21.00
N GLU A 393 7.92 -1.31 21.38
CA GLU A 393 6.61 -1.56 20.78
C GLU A 393 5.60 -0.40 21.01
N ILE A 394 5.66 0.24 22.17
CA ILE A 394 4.86 1.45 22.43
C ILE A 394 5.35 2.62 21.57
N GLY A 395 6.63 2.69 21.23
CA GLY A 395 7.15 3.66 20.25
C GLY A 395 6.47 3.52 18.89
N HIS A 396 6.30 2.29 18.39
CA HIS A 396 5.50 2.01 17.20
C HIS A 396 4.04 2.43 17.40
N ASN A 397 3.48 2.12 18.55
CA ASN A 397 2.11 2.50 18.87
C ASN A 397 1.88 4.01 18.91
N LEU A 398 2.92 4.80 19.14
CA LEU A 398 2.88 6.26 19.03
C LEU A 398 3.03 6.77 17.60
N GLY A 399 3.32 5.90 16.62
CA GLY A 399 3.47 6.22 15.21
C GLY A 399 4.92 6.30 14.73
N LEU A 400 5.89 5.85 15.53
CA LEU A 400 7.30 5.85 15.12
C LEU A 400 7.64 4.60 14.31
N HIS A 401 8.50 4.79 13.33
CA HIS A 401 9.24 3.74 12.64
C HIS A 401 10.59 3.50 13.30
N HIS A 402 11.36 2.50 12.80
CA HIS A 402 12.71 2.27 13.30
C HIS A 402 13.62 3.45 13.01
N ALA A 403 14.44 3.82 14.00
CA ALA A 403 15.50 4.80 13.85
C ALA A 403 16.71 4.14 13.19
N GLN A 404 17.13 4.71 12.09
CA GLN A 404 18.14 4.18 11.19
C GLN A 404 19.48 4.91 11.40
N ARG A 405 20.52 4.43 10.73
CA ARG A 405 21.72 5.21 10.45
C ARG A 405 21.98 5.25 8.95
N LEU A 406 22.63 6.33 8.50
CA LEU A 406 23.02 6.51 7.11
C LEU A 406 24.52 6.20 6.96
N GLU A 407 24.86 5.13 6.24
CA GLU A 407 26.22 4.68 6.01
C GLU A 407 26.69 5.10 4.62
N CYS A 408 27.59 6.10 4.56
CA CYS A 408 28.11 6.68 3.31
C CYS A 408 29.63 6.39 3.10
N GLY A 409 30.18 5.46 3.83
CA GLY A 409 31.61 5.09 3.74
C GLY A 409 32.52 6.16 4.32
N THR A 410 33.20 6.97 3.48
CA THR A 410 34.10 8.03 3.94
C THR A 410 33.47 9.42 3.90
N GLU A 411 32.28 9.53 3.36
CA GLU A 411 31.50 10.76 3.27
C GLU A 411 30.44 10.78 4.38
N VAL A 412 29.88 11.97 4.69
CA VAL A 412 28.86 12.11 5.73
C VAL A 412 27.48 11.77 5.20
N ILE A 413 27.10 12.35 4.06
CA ILE A 413 25.77 12.17 3.44
C ILE A 413 25.82 12.13 1.90
N GLU A 414 27.01 12.18 1.30
CA GLU A 414 27.20 12.18 -0.15
C GLU A 414 27.56 10.79 -0.68
N GLY A 415 27.28 10.56 -1.97
CA GLY A 415 27.64 9.31 -2.65
C GLY A 415 26.57 8.24 -2.56
N ASP A 416 27.00 6.99 -2.72
CA ASP A 416 26.13 5.82 -2.57
C ASP A 416 26.02 5.50 -1.06
N CYS A 417 24.94 5.94 -0.43
CA CYS A 417 24.68 5.72 0.98
C CYS A 417 23.67 4.60 1.19
N ASP A 418 23.93 3.76 2.17
CA ASP A 418 23.01 2.71 2.63
C ASP A 418 22.31 3.15 3.93
N SER A 419 20.99 3.09 3.95
CA SER A 419 20.20 3.26 5.17
C SER A 419 20.15 1.94 5.91
N ILE A 420 20.71 1.90 7.10
CA ILE A 420 20.78 0.69 7.94
C ILE A 420 19.67 0.75 8.99
N GLU A 421 18.65 -0.10 8.82
CA GLU A 421 17.58 -0.24 9.78
C GLU A 421 18.10 -0.70 11.15
N TYR A 422 17.54 -0.20 12.25
CA TYR A 422 18.06 -0.35 13.63
C TYR A 422 19.50 0.15 13.81
N GLY A 423 19.94 1.06 12.97
CA GLY A 423 21.32 1.55 13.01
C GLY A 423 21.57 2.68 14.00
N ASP A 424 20.55 3.41 14.44
CA ASP A 424 20.69 4.48 15.42
C ASP A 424 20.94 3.91 16.83
N SER A 425 22.20 3.95 17.27
CA SER A 425 22.61 3.44 18.59
C SER A 425 22.18 4.32 19.76
N LEU A 426 21.64 5.51 19.50
CA LEU A 426 21.23 6.51 20.50
C LEU A 426 19.73 6.44 20.82
N ASP A 427 18.92 5.84 19.94
CA ASP A 427 17.46 5.77 20.04
C ASP A 427 17.00 4.33 20.33
N ILE A 428 16.04 4.14 21.25
CA ILE A 428 15.47 2.82 21.52
C ILE A 428 14.79 2.20 20.30
N MET A 429 14.30 3.02 19.34
CA MET A 429 13.75 2.54 18.08
C MET A 429 14.83 2.04 17.11
N GLY A 430 16.11 2.30 17.38
CA GLY A 430 17.25 1.86 16.58
C GLY A 430 18.16 0.92 17.34
N ALA A 431 18.39 1.12 18.64
CA ALA A 431 19.37 0.37 19.41
C ALA A 431 18.89 -1.06 19.75
N ALA A 432 19.71 -2.04 19.39
CA ALA A 432 19.48 -3.43 19.78
C ALA A 432 19.71 -3.69 21.28
N THR A 433 20.58 -2.91 21.92
CA THR A 433 21.14 -3.27 23.25
C THR A 433 20.82 -2.24 24.35
N PHE A 434 20.54 -1.00 23.98
CA PHE A 434 20.38 0.11 24.91
C PHE A 434 18.95 0.66 24.93
N THR A 435 18.59 1.36 25.97
CA THR A 435 17.28 2.01 26.17
C THR A 435 17.44 3.53 26.09
N GLY A 436 18.10 4.02 25.03
CA GLY A 436 18.32 5.44 24.81
C GLY A 436 17.02 6.22 24.61
N HIS A 437 17.08 7.52 24.84
CA HIS A 437 15.98 8.44 24.53
C HIS A 437 15.65 8.39 23.02
N PHE A 438 14.41 8.63 22.65
CA PHE A 438 14.09 8.97 21.27
C PHE A 438 14.93 10.16 20.82
N ASN A 439 15.45 10.12 19.60
CA ASN A 439 16.20 11.24 19.01
C ASN A 439 15.29 12.46 18.82
N SER A 440 15.89 13.60 18.54
CA SER A 440 15.18 14.88 18.46
C SER A 440 14.19 14.97 17.31
N PHE A 441 14.44 14.28 16.19
CA PHE A 441 13.46 14.19 15.12
C PHE A 441 12.22 13.39 15.56
N ASN A 442 12.39 12.25 16.21
CA ASN A 442 11.29 11.42 16.71
C ASN A 442 10.45 12.20 17.76
N LYS A 443 11.09 12.93 18.68
CA LYS A 443 10.37 13.76 19.67
C LYS A 443 9.62 14.94 19.00
N ASP A 444 10.20 15.57 17.98
CA ASP A 444 9.51 16.62 17.20
C ASP A 444 8.31 16.06 16.45
N TYR A 445 8.50 14.90 15.81
CA TYR A 445 7.42 14.18 15.11
C TYR A 445 6.25 13.82 16.03
N LEU A 446 6.53 13.36 17.25
CA LEU A 446 5.52 13.09 18.28
C LEU A 446 4.86 14.35 18.86
N GLY A 447 5.32 15.54 18.49
CA GLY A 447 4.82 16.81 19.01
C GLY A 447 5.29 17.15 20.43
N TRP A 448 6.28 16.42 20.97
CA TRP A 448 6.79 16.64 22.33
C TRP A 448 7.64 17.93 22.45
N PHE A 449 8.02 18.51 21.32
CA PHE A 449 8.67 19.82 21.25
C PHE A 449 7.73 20.94 20.78
N SER A 450 6.43 20.66 20.54
CA SER A 450 5.53 21.65 19.99
C SER A 450 5.15 22.75 21.01
N GLU A 451 5.08 24.01 20.56
CA GLU A 451 4.68 25.16 21.37
C GLU A 451 3.25 25.08 21.92
N SER A 452 2.39 24.24 21.33
CA SER A 452 1.01 24.05 21.78
C SER A 452 0.91 23.34 23.13
N THR A 453 1.94 22.60 23.53
CA THR A 453 2.07 22.05 24.87
C THR A 453 2.79 23.07 25.75
N ALA A 454 2.05 23.93 26.44
CA ALA A 454 2.53 25.10 27.20
C ALA A 454 3.62 24.81 28.28
N SER A 455 4.14 23.59 28.33
CA SER A 455 5.14 23.14 29.33
C SER A 455 6.59 23.32 28.88
N LEU A 456 6.86 23.46 27.59
CA LEU A 456 8.23 23.43 27.00
C LEU A 456 8.45 24.51 25.93
N PRO A 457 8.32 25.79 26.22
CA PRO A 457 8.62 26.84 25.24
C PRO A 457 10.09 26.76 24.84
N ASN A 458 10.37 26.84 23.53
CA ASN A 458 11.71 26.83 22.94
C ASN A 458 12.48 25.50 23.03
N SER A 459 11.83 24.37 23.26
CA SER A 459 12.52 23.07 23.33
C SER A 459 13.22 22.68 22.05
N ILE A 460 12.70 23.11 20.91
CA ILE A 460 13.35 23.00 19.62
C ILE A 460 13.44 24.39 18.98
N VAL A 461 14.59 24.72 18.38
CA VAL A 461 14.82 25.98 17.70
C VAL A 461 15.13 25.73 16.24
N GLU A 462 14.30 26.32 15.36
CA GLU A 462 14.56 26.32 13.92
C GLU A 462 15.60 27.40 13.61
N ILE A 463 16.71 27.02 12.99
CA ILE A 463 17.83 27.89 12.65
C ILE A 463 17.68 28.34 11.20
N ASN A 464 17.59 29.63 11.00
CA ASN A 464 17.44 30.28 9.69
C ASN A 464 18.35 31.49 9.47
N SER A 465 19.34 31.69 10.36
CA SER A 465 20.31 32.78 10.26
C SER A 465 21.64 32.39 10.91
N ASP A 466 22.70 33.07 10.50
CA ASP A 466 24.03 32.91 11.10
C ASP A 466 23.99 33.25 12.58
N GLY A 467 24.69 32.45 13.39
CA GLY A 467 24.77 32.72 14.82
C GLY A 467 25.21 31.52 15.65
N SER A 468 25.46 31.80 16.94
CA SER A 468 25.73 30.78 17.94
C SER A 468 24.42 30.43 18.68
N TYR A 469 24.13 29.16 18.80
CA TYR A 469 22.93 28.61 19.40
C TYR A 469 23.30 27.66 20.53
N PHE A 470 22.59 27.76 21.65
CA PHE A 470 22.86 26.95 22.82
C PHE A 470 21.93 25.75 22.90
N LEU A 471 22.52 24.56 23.18
CA LEU A 471 21.85 23.32 23.49
C LEU A 471 22.08 22.97 24.96
N GLU A 472 21.02 22.78 25.71
CA GLU A 472 21.16 22.19 27.06
C GLU A 472 21.25 20.65 26.94
N PRO A 473 21.80 19.96 27.98
CA PRO A 473 21.83 18.51 27.99
C PRO A 473 20.47 17.93 27.69
N TYR A 474 20.39 17.02 26.71
CA TYR A 474 19.17 16.52 26.12
C TYR A 474 18.23 15.86 27.15
N GLU A 475 18.80 15.08 28.07
CA GLU A 475 18.11 14.32 29.10
C GLU A 475 17.73 15.16 30.33
N SER A 476 18.29 16.37 30.45
CA SER A 476 18.05 17.23 31.61
C SER A 476 16.59 17.71 31.64
N SER A 477 16.10 18.05 32.84
CA SER A 477 14.80 18.73 32.95
C SER A 477 14.80 20.04 32.19
N PRO A 478 13.74 20.38 31.45
CA PRO A 478 13.69 21.60 30.64
C PRO A 478 13.88 22.84 31.47
N SER A 479 14.78 23.75 31.03
CA SER A 479 15.07 25.01 31.69
C SER A 479 14.57 26.22 30.89
N GLY A 480 13.97 26.02 29.73
CA GLY A 480 13.54 27.04 28.77
C GLY A 480 14.56 27.32 27.67
N ASN A 481 15.66 26.56 27.63
CA ASN A 481 16.63 26.55 26.54
C ASN A 481 16.31 25.40 25.56
N ALA A 482 16.98 25.41 24.39
CA ALA A 482 16.79 24.40 23.38
C ALA A 482 17.32 23.03 23.82
N LYS A 483 16.50 21.98 23.62
CA LYS A 483 16.88 20.58 23.69
C LYS A 483 17.43 20.09 22.36
N ALA A 484 16.91 20.67 21.28
CA ALA A 484 17.31 20.38 19.92
C ALA A 484 17.33 21.64 19.07
N LEU A 485 18.17 21.63 18.05
CA LEU A 485 18.15 22.60 16.97
C LEU A 485 17.75 21.88 15.70
N LYS A 486 16.96 22.52 14.83
CA LYS A 486 16.72 22.01 13.49
C LYS A 486 17.09 23.01 12.42
N VAL A 487 17.79 22.53 11.40
CA VAL A 487 18.30 23.34 10.30
C VAL A 487 17.85 22.73 8.99
N GLN A 488 17.16 23.52 8.16
CA GLN A 488 16.69 23.04 6.87
C GLN A 488 17.87 22.76 5.93
N ARG A 489 17.94 21.55 5.39
CA ARG A 489 18.98 21.11 4.43
C ARG A 489 18.51 21.05 2.98
N GLY A 490 17.21 21.24 2.73
CA GLY A 490 16.63 21.21 1.40
C GLY A 490 15.16 20.88 1.41
N ILE A 491 14.67 20.53 0.23
CA ILE A 491 13.31 20.06 -0.03
C ILE A 491 13.43 18.77 -0.83
N ASP A 492 12.67 17.74 -0.46
CA ASP A 492 12.60 16.50 -1.23
C ASP A 492 11.89 16.77 -2.57
N PRO A 493 12.54 16.55 -3.72
CA PRO A 493 11.95 16.84 -5.02
C PRO A 493 10.77 15.91 -5.39
N ALA A 494 10.66 14.76 -4.73
CA ALA A 494 9.60 13.80 -4.98
C ALA A 494 8.31 14.12 -4.22
N THR A 495 8.43 14.63 -2.99
CA THR A 495 7.29 14.90 -2.09
C THR A 495 7.00 16.39 -1.92
N GLY A 496 7.99 17.26 -2.11
CA GLY A 496 7.92 18.68 -1.80
C GLY A 496 8.08 19.02 -0.32
N GLU A 497 8.36 18.03 0.52
CA GLU A 497 8.51 18.20 1.97
C GLU A 497 9.91 18.64 2.34
N LYS A 498 10.03 19.35 3.47
CA LYS A 498 11.32 19.85 3.95
C LYS A 498 12.18 18.73 4.51
N LEU A 499 13.45 18.80 4.20
CA LEU A 499 14.50 17.94 4.75
C LEU A 499 15.28 18.72 5.82
N TRP A 500 15.59 18.08 6.93
CA TRP A 500 16.14 18.70 8.11
C TRP A 500 17.38 18.00 8.63
N TYR A 501 18.32 18.77 9.20
CA TYR A 501 19.24 18.32 10.23
C TYR A 501 18.62 18.60 11.58
N TYR A 502 18.68 17.61 12.48
CA TYR A 502 18.35 17.72 13.88
C TYR A 502 19.62 17.54 14.69
N LEU A 503 19.92 18.49 15.57
CA LEU A 503 21.10 18.52 16.41
C LEU A 503 20.70 18.42 17.87
N GLU A 504 21.35 17.53 18.60
CA GLU A 504 21.09 17.31 20.02
C GLU A 504 22.40 17.08 20.80
N TYR A 505 22.42 17.50 22.04
CA TYR A 505 23.56 17.33 22.91
C TYR A 505 23.27 16.33 24.02
N ARG A 506 23.73 15.09 23.85
CA ARG A 506 23.47 13.98 24.75
C ARG A 506 24.46 13.91 25.89
N GLN A 507 23.97 13.50 27.07
CA GLN A 507 24.76 13.28 28.26
C GLN A 507 24.38 11.95 28.91
N ALA A 508 25.28 11.38 29.72
CA ALA A 508 25.05 10.11 30.44
C ALA A 508 24.12 10.29 31.66
N ILE A 509 22.90 10.75 31.45
CA ILE A 509 21.89 11.05 32.46
C ILE A 509 20.69 10.13 32.27
N GLY A 510 20.00 9.75 33.35
CA GLY A 510 18.75 9.00 33.27
C GLY A 510 18.88 7.68 32.50
N PHE A 511 18.03 7.48 31.53
CA PHE A 511 18.08 6.27 30.70
C PHE A 511 19.25 6.29 29.70
N ASP A 512 19.82 7.44 29.38
CA ASP A 512 21.04 7.56 28.56
C ASP A 512 22.35 7.33 29.37
N LYS A 513 22.28 6.90 30.61
CA LYS A 513 23.45 6.61 31.48
C LYS A 513 24.50 5.69 30.85
N TYR A 514 24.11 4.82 29.92
CA TYR A 514 25.01 3.92 29.21
C TYR A 514 26.06 4.69 28.37
N LEU A 515 25.74 5.91 27.94
CA LEU A 515 26.62 6.79 27.20
C LEU A 515 27.89 7.18 27.97
N ALA A 516 27.94 6.96 29.29
CA ALA A 516 29.15 7.13 30.08
C ALA A 516 30.35 6.35 29.53
N ASN A 517 30.11 5.27 28.79
CA ASN A 517 31.14 4.46 28.15
C ASN A 517 31.59 5.01 26.79
N TYR A 518 30.92 6.02 26.26
CA TYR A 518 31.12 6.58 24.92
C TYR A 518 31.43 8.07 25.01
N GLN A 519 32.67 8.38 25.46
CA GLN A 519 33.09 9.73 25.80
C GLN A 519 33.03 10.70 24.63
N THR A 520 33.20 10.25 23.42
CA THR A 520 33.16 11.09 22.21
C THR A 520 31.72 11.54 21.94
N LEU A 521 30.75 10.63 22.08
CA LEU A 521 29.34 10.97 21.91
C LEU A 521 28.86 12.04 22.88
N ILE A 522 29.21 11.94 24.15
CA ILE A 522 28.81 12.91 25.18
C ILE A 522 29.64 14.20 25.21
N SER A 523 30.71 14.28 24.41
CA SER A 523 31.55 15.49 24.31
C SER A 523 31.27 16.30 23.05
N GLY A 524 30.35 15.87 22.19
CA GLY A 524 30.01 16.50 20.93
C GLY A 524 28.50 16.59 20.71
N VAL A 525 28.12 17.18 19.61
CA VAL A 525 26.72 17.31 19.17
C VAL A 525 26.43 16.22 18.17
N SER A 526 25.38 15.45 18.41
CA SER A 526 24.90 14.40 17.52
C SER A 526 23.94 14.94 16.47
N PHE A 527 23.96 14.36 15.28
CA PHE A 527 23.17 14.79 14.13
C PHE A 527 22.25 13.69 13.66
N HIS A 528 20.98 14.05 13.43
CA HIS A 528 20.01 13.18 12.78
C HIS A 528 19.44 13.86 11.54
N LEU A 529 19.12 13.07 10.54
CA LEU A 529 18.31 13.51 9.40
C LEU A 529 16.85 13.19 9.67
N GLY A 530 15.97 14.02 9.08
CA GLY A 530 14.54 13.75 9.09
C GLY A 530 13.82 14.52 7.98
N GLN A 531 12.77 13.93 7.44
CA GLN A 531 11.85 14.58 6.52
C GLN A 531 10.59 14.98 7.27
N GLU A 532 10.08 16.17 7.00
CA GLU A 532 8.86 16.66 7.65
C GLU A 532 7.68 15.70 7.43
N GLY A 533 7.03 15.31 8.54
CA GLY A 533 5.86 14.41 8.50
C GLY A 533 6.11 12.92 8.25
N ASP A 534 7.36 12.47 8.19
CA ASP A 534 7.71 11.07 7.87
C ASP A 534 8.68 10.46 8.89
N SER A 535 8.16 9.75 9.90
CA SER A 535 8.98 9.13 10.96
C SER A 535 9.91 8.02 10.45
N SER A 536 9.71 7.50 9.24
CA SER A 536 10.59 6.46 8.67
C SER A 536 11.92 7.00 8.14
N THR A 537 12.10 8.33 8.16
CA THR A 537 13.30 9.01 7.67
C THR A 537 14.27 9.39 8.77
N SER A 538 14.05 8.94 9.99
CA SER A 538 14.92 9.15 11.14
C SER A 538 16.26 8.43 10.92
N GLN A 539 17.35 9.19 10.70
CA GLN A 539 18.66 8.62 10.43
C GLN A 539 19.76 9.33 11.24
N LEU A 540 20.46 8.57 12.09
CA LEU A 540 21.71 9.05 12.68
C LEU A 540 22.76 9.15 11.57
N ILE A 541 23.53 10.25 11.54
CA ILE A 541 24.68 10.41 10.63
C ILE A 541 25.98 10.49 11.41
N ASP A 542 27.03 9.92 10.83
CA ASP A 542 28.39 10.07 11.34
C ASP A 542 29.03 11.30 10.71
N VAL A 543 29.21 12.36 11.49
CA VAL A 543 29.86 13.59 11.01
C VAL A 543 31.40 13.52 11.08
N THR A 544 31.96 12.36 11.43
CA THR A 544 33.40 12.08 11.53
C THR A 544 33.79 10.76 10.83
N PRO A 545 33.25 10.43 9.62
CA PRO A 545 33.36 9.09 9.01
C PRO A 545 34.82 8.66 8.67
N SER A 546 35.74 9.62 8.66
CA SER A 546 37.17 9.36 8.44
C SER A 546 37.98 9.27 9.75
N SER A 547 37.31 9.18 10.89
CA SER A 547 37.96 9.06 12.20
C SER A 547 38.80 7.76 12.34
N ALA A 548 39.70 7.72 13.32
CA ALA A 548 40.53 6.53 13.53
C ALA A 548 39.74 5.35 14.11
N SER A 549 38.61 5.61 14.74
CA SER A 549 37.74 4.57 15.32
C SER A 549 36.88 3.89 14.26
N ALA A 550 36.60 4.54 13.16
CA ALA A 550 35.78 4.02 12.05
C ALA A 550 34.53 3.25 12.52
N ASP A 551 33.88 3.77 13.55
CA ASP A 551 32.66 3.21 14.12
C ASP A 551 31.73 4.33 14.61
N TRP A 552 30.51 3.94 14.95
CA TRP A 552 29.43 4.85 15.35
C TRP A 552 29.54 5.36 16.82
N ASN A 553 30.64 5.04 17.51
CA ASN A 553 30.89 5.48 18.89
C ASN A 553 31.48 6.89 18.99
N ASP A 554 31.82 7.52 17.86
CA ASP A 554 32.35 8.87 17.76
C ASP A 554 31.69 9.75 16.69
N SER A 555 30.45 9.41 16.31
CA SER A 555 29.68 10.10 15.29
C SER A 555 29.34 11.57 15.61
N SER A 556 29.56 12.03 16.84
CA SER A 556 29.21 13.40 17.26
C SER A 556 30.28 14.42 16.91
N LEU A 557 29.85 15.63 16.51
CA LEU A 557 30.70 16.78 16.21
C LEU A 557 31.28 17.38 17.49
N THR A 558 32.53 17.09 17.81
CA THR A 558 33.19 17.54 19.04
C THR A 558 33.65 18.99 18.93
N PRO A 559 33.91 19.72 20.07
CA PRO A 559 34.29 21.14 20.10
C PRO A 559 35.50 21.48 19.22
N GLY A 560 35.37 22.53 18.45
CA GLY A 560 36.38 23.05 17.53
C GLY A 560 36.33 22.39 16.15
N ASN A 561 35.47 21.39 15.93
CA ASN A 561 35.26 20.76 14.63
C ASN A 561 34.03 21.33 13.94
N SER A 562 34.03 21.25 12.61
CA SER A 562 32.98 21.77 11.76
C SER A 562 32.57 20.72 10.73
N TYR A 563 31.28 20.65 10.44
CA TYR A 563 30.69 19.93 9.31
C TYR A 563 30.18 20.95 8.29
N THR A 564 30.49 20.77 7.01
CA THR A 564 29.95 21.59 5.93
C THR A 564 29.13 20.71 4.99
N ASP A 565 27.86 21.02 4.85
CA ASP A 565 27.01 20.42 3.82
C ASP A 565 27.39 20.98 2.46
N LEU A 566 27.94 20.12 1.59
CA LEU A 566 28.43 20.52 0.27
C LEU A 566 27.30 20.95 -0.68
N ASN A 567 26.06 20.53 -0.45
CA ASN A 567 24.92 20.87 -1.29
C ASN A 567 24.40 22.30 -1.01
N THR A 568 24.40 22.68 0.25
CA THR A 568 23.87 23.98 0.68
C THR A 568 24.97 24.99 1.00
N GLY A 569 26.23 24.53 1.19
CA GLY A 569 27.33 25.35 1.67
C GLY A 569 27.21 25.77 3.14
N MET A 570 26.19 25.29 3.83
CA MET A 570 25.98 25.56 5.24
C MET A 570 27.07 24.90 6.08
N THR A 571 27.61 25.60 7.06
CA THR A 571 28.62 25.05 7.97
C THR A 571 28.11 25.09 9.40
N ILE A 572 28.23 23.99 10.11
CA ILE A 572 27.85 23.80 11.52
C ILE A 572 29.11 23.50 12.30
N THR A 573 29.40 24.27 13.34
CA THR A 573 30.58 24.15 14.17
C THR A 573 30.18 23.99 15.63
N THR A 574 30.66 22.98 16.32
CA THR A 574 30.56 22.90 17.77
C THR A 574 31.63 23.80 18.40
N GLU A 575 31.23 24.92 19.00
CA GLU A 575 32.15 25.90 19.60
C GLU A 575 32.70 25.36 20.93
N TRP A 576 31.82 24.86 21.77
CA TRP A 576 32.16 24.21 23.05
C TRP A 576 31.08 23.27 23.49
N ALA A 577 31.42 22.32 24.35
CA ALA A 577 30.50 21.38 24.99
C ALA A 577 31.03 21.03 26.38
N ASP A 578 30.18 21.08 27.40
CA ASP A 578 30.52 20.69 28.77
C ASP A 578 29.25 20.22 29.55
N SER A 579 29.37 19.95 30.81
CA SER A 579 28.24 19.44 31.62
C SER A 579 27.05 20.42 31.72
N THR A 580 27.17 21.66 31.26
CA THR A 580 26.10 22.65 31.27
C THR A 580 25.36 22.77 29.94
N GLY A 581 25.96 22.30 28.88
CA GLY A 581 25.39 22.32 27.52
C GLY A 581 26.44 22.32 26.43
N ALA A 582 26.01 22.65 25.21
CA ALA A 582 26.87 22.85 24.06
C ALA A 582 26.47 24.12 23.31
N SER A 583 27.44 24.78 22.68
CA SER A 583 27.20 25.87 21.75
C SER A 583 27.56 25.47 20.33
N VAL A 584 26.64 25.73 19.43
CA VAL A 584 26.76 25.39 18.00
C VAL A 584 26.67 26.68 17.20
N TYR A 585 27.71 26.98 16.42
CA TYR A 585 27.69 28.08 15.46
C TYR A 585 27.24 27.54 14.10
N VAL A 586 26.19 28.15 13.55
CA VAL A 586 25.70 27.82 12.20
C VAL A 586 25.97 29.02 11.31
N SER A 587 26.56 28.78 10.15
CA SER A 587 26.69 29.79 9.09
C SER A 587 26.14 29.23 7.80
N PHE A 588 25.32 30.04 7.16
CA PHE A 588 24.82 29.74 5.82
C PHE A 588 25.80 30.31 4.80
N ALA A 589 26.06 29.58 3.72
CA ALA A 589 26.88 30.15 2.65
C ALA A 589 26.27 31.49 2.18
N GLU A 590 27.09 32.50 1.94
CA GLU A 590 26.60 33.63 1.17
C GLU A 590 26.21 33.12 -0.23
N VAL A 591 24.92 32.88 -0.38
CA VAL A 591 24.35 32.41 -1.65
C VAL A 591 24.31 33.58 -2.60
N THR A 592 25.40 33.74 -3.39
CA THR A 592 25.38 34.71 -4.47
C THR A 592 24.47 34.24 -5.58
N CYS A 593 23.49 35.06 -5.92
CA CYS A 593 22.67 34.82 -7.10
C CYS A 593 23.55 34.67 -8.33
N THR A 594 23.52 33.52 -8.99
CA THR A 594 24.15 33.31 -10.29
C THR A 594 23.05 33.15 -11.33
N GLN A 595 22.96 34.07 -12.25
CA GLN A 595 22.04 33.99 -13.38
C GLN A 595 22.60 33.03 -14.43
N ASN A 596 21.74 32.21 -15.00
CA ASN A 596 22.06 31.25 -16.03
C ASN A 596 21.11 31.38 -17.22
N GLU A 597 21.52 30.83 -18.37
CA GLU A 597 20.64 30.76 -19.54
C GLU A 597 19.39 29.92 -19.20
N PRO A 598 18.16 30.42 -19.48
CA PRO A 598 16.95 29.63 -19.28
C PRO A 598 16.95 28.39 -20.19
N PHE A 599 16.23 27.37 -19.81
CA PHE A 599 15.93 26.25 -20.72
C PHE A 599 14.59 26.52 -21.40
N ILE A 600 14.50 26.25 -22.71
CA ILE A 600 13.28 26.39 -23.48
C ILE A 600 12.98 25.11 -24.26
N SER A 601 11.72 24.72 -24.29
CA SER A 601 11.22 23.66 -25.16
C SER A 601 9.89 24.11 -25.80
N VAL A 602 9.61 23.63 -27.00
CA VAL A 602 8.39 23.97 -27.73
C VAL A 602 7.68 22.72 -28.21
N THR A 603 6.37 22.69 -28.04
CA THR A 603 5.50 21.67 -28.63
C THR A 603 4.49 22.33 -29.56
N SER A 604 4.31 21.74 -30.73
CA SER A 604 3.32 22.16 -31.73
C SER A 604 2.14 21.19 -31.66
N ASN A 605 0.93 21.70 -31.72
CA ASN A 605 -0.28 20.89 -31.86
C ASN A 605 -0.61 20.61 -33.36
N GLN A 606 0.33 20.93 -34.27
CA GLN A 606 0.12 20.68 -35.69
C GLN A 606 0.27 19.19 -36.01
N ASN A 607 -0.85 18.54 -36.27
CA ASN A 607 -0.92 17.14 -36.73
C ASN A 607 -1.13 17.02 -38.24
N THR A 608 -1.49 18.11 -38.89
CA THR A 608 -1.76 18.20 -40.34
C THR A 608 -1.20 19.50 -40.91
N ALA A 609 -0.96 19.56 -42.21
CA ALA A 609 -0.56 20.79 -42.88
C ALA A 609 -1.63 21.87 -42.73
N MET A 610 -1.20 23.11 -42.65
CA MET A 610 -2.07 24.29 -42.50
C MET A 610 -2.25 24.98 -43.85
N VAL A 611 -3.45 25.49 -44.11
CA VAL A 611 -3.66 26.32 -45.32
C VAL A 611 -2.98 27.67 -45.14
N PRO A 612 -2.54 28.34 -46.24
CA PRO A 612 -2.01 29.71 -46.16
C PRO A 612 -2.96 30.66 -45.45
N GLY A 613 -2.44 31.57 -44.61
CA GLY A 613 -3.21 32.49 -43.77
C GLY A 613 -3.73 31.92 -42.47
N SER A 614 -3.48 30.63 -42.16
CA SER A 614 -3.93 30.00 -40.91
C SER A 614 -3.06 30.32 -39.71
N GLN A 615 -3.65 30.25 -38.52
CA GLN A 615 -2.98 30.42 -37.23
C GLN A 615 -2.68 29.05 -36.58
N GLN A 616 -1.45 28.89 -36.14
CA GLN A 616 -0.96 27.74 -35.35
C GLN A 616 -0.51 28.20 -33.98
N SER A 617 -1.00 27.52 -32.95
CA SER A 617 -0.56 27.78 -31.56
C SER A 617 0.56 26.83 -31.18
N TYR A 618 1.58 27.34 -30.47
CA TYR A 618 2.71 26.63 -29.93
C TYR A 618 2.71 26.79 -28.45
N THR A 619 2.84 25.70 -27.73
CA THR A 619 3.07 25.70 -26.28
C THR A 619 4.57 25.73 -26.04
N VAL A 620 5.04 26.80 -25.43
CA VAL A 620 6.45 27.05 -25.11
C VAL A 620 6.62 26.90 -23.61
N SER A 621 7.43 25.93 -23.19
CA SER A 621 7.81 25.74 -21.77
C SER A 621 9.16 26.41 -21.52
N VAL A 622 9.24 27.19 -20.46
CA VAL A 622 10.46 27.89 -20.04
C VAL A 622 10.79 27.43 -18.62
N THR A 623 12.07 27.13 -18.36
CA THR A 623 12.60 26.82 -17.04
C THR A 623 13.62 27.88 -16.66
N ASN A 624 13.48 28.43 -15.48
CA ASN A 624 14.49 29.32 -14.89
C ASN A 624 15.62 28.49 -14.28
N ASN A 625 16.81 28.56 -14.89
CA ASN A 625 18.01 27.86 -14.44
C ASN A 625 18.91 28.73 -13.51
N ASP A 626 18.45 29.90 -13.07
CA ASP A 626 19.18 30.70 -12.08
C ASP A 626 19.39 29.86 -10.81
N SER A 627 20.46 30.17 -10.05
CA SER A 627 20.67 29.49 -8.75
C SER A 627 19.53 29.84 -7.77
N ASP A 628 19.23 28.91 -6.85
CA ASP A 628 18.15 29.01 -5.87
C ASP A 628 18.20 30.31 -5.01
N SER A 629 19.35 30.95 -4.95
CA SER A 629 19.58 32.22 -4.28
C SER A 629 19.10 33.45 -5.02
N CYS A 630 18.69 33.26 -6.28
CA CYS A 630 18.16 34.38 -7.04
C CYS A 630 16.70 34.65 -6.69
N SER A 631 16.27 35.88 -6.80
CA SER A 631 14.84 36.19 -6.84
C SER A 631 14.25 35.72 -8.16
N SER A 632 12.92 35.57 -8.21
CA SER A 632 12.23 35.24 -9.46
C SER A 632 12.64 36.14 -10.60
N SER A 633 12.84 35.56 -11.78
CA SER A 633 13.21 36.27 -13.01
C SER A 633 12.02 36.33 -13.97
N ASN A 634 11.85 37.48 -14.64
CA ASN A 634 10.86 37.63 -15.70
C ASN A 634 11.50 37.32 -17.06
N PHE A 635 10.87 36.38 -17.81
CA PHE A 635 11.34 36.02 -19.14
C PHE A 635 10.38 36.54 -20.22
N LEU A 636 10.94 37.15 -21.26
CA LEU A 636 10.25 37.51 -22.48
C LEU A 636 10.38 36.37 -23.50
N ILE A 637 9.28 35.87 -24.02
CA ILE A 637 9.24 34.80 -25.02
C ILE A 637 8.70 35.37 -26.32
N GLU A 638 9.51 35.28 -27.39
CA GLU A 638 9.20 35.75 -28.72
C GLU A 638 9.47 34.70 -29.78
N ALA A 639 8.75 34.74 -30.88
CA ALA A 639 8.99 33.89 -32.04
C ALA A 639 9.52 34.72 -33.23
N GLU A 640 10.58 34.23 -33.88
CA GLU A 640 11.06 34.74 -35.15
C GLU A 640 10.34 33.97 -36.27
N VAL A 641 9.64 34.70 -37.10
CA VAL A 641 8.79 34.16 -38.18
C VAL A 641 9.22 34.72 -39.53
N PRO A 642 8.90 34.01 -40.64
CA PRO A 642 9.16 34.52 -42.01
C PRO A 642 8.53 35.88 -42.27
N THR A 643 9.10 36.62 -43.21
CA THR A 643 8.59 37.97 -43.60
C THR A 643 7.15 37.86 -44.06
N GLY A 644 6.28 38.74 -43.58
CA GLY A 644 4.85 38.76 -43.87
C GLY A 644 3.99 37.96 -42.91
N TRP A 645 4.61 37.10 -42.07
CA TRP A 645 3.91 36.35 -41.03
C TRP A 645 3.77 37.18 -39.75
N THR A 646 2.84 36.80 -38.89
CA THR A 646 2.63 37.48 -37.61
C THR A 646 2.76 36.49 -36.43
N THR A 647 3.20 36.98 -35.28
CA THR A 647 3.31 36.19 -34.05
C THR A 647 2.91 37.01 -32.83
N THR A 648 2.56 36.33 -31.75
CA THR A 648 2.39 36.93 -30.43
C THR A 648 3.68 36.80 -29.62
N ALA A 649 3.83 37.62 -28.59
CA ALA A 649 4.87 37.49 -27.57
C ALA A 649 4.22 37.36 -26.21
N ALA A 650 4.92 36.75 -25.24
CA ALA A 650 4.44 36.55 -23.87
C ALA A 650 5.57 36.83 -22.87
N THR A 651 5.20 37.05 -21.61
CA THR A 651 6.13 37.14 -20.50
C THR A 651 5.71 36.20 -19.41
N ILE A 652 6.68 35.67 -18.67
CA ILE A 652 6.46 34.73 -17.57
C ILE A 652 7.43 35.03 -16.43
N ASP A 653 6.94 35.03 -15.18
CA ASP A 653 7.75 35.20 -13.98
C ASP A 653 7.98 33.81 -13.36
N LEU A 654 9.26 33.42 -13.24
CA LEU A 654 9.63 32.11 -12.70
C LEU A 654 10.62 32.27 -11.55
N ALA A 655 10.35 31.59 -10.44
CA ALA A 655 11.34 31.37 -9.41
C ALA A 655 12.49 30.49 -9.95
N PRO A 656 13.70 30.55 -9.35
CA PRO A 656 14.77 29.63 -9.66
C PRO A 656 14.30 28.17 -9.63
N GLY A 657 14.72 27.37 -10.60
CA GLY A 657 14.31 25.98 -10.79
C GLY A 657 12.88 25.76 -11.27
N ALA A 658 12.02 26.77 -11.24
CA ALA A 658 10.63 26.64 -11.67
C ALA A 658 10.48 26.63 -13.20
N SER A 659 9.47 25.89 -13.66
CA SER A 659 9.08 25.83 -15.06
C SER A 659 7.59 26.14 -15.20
N ASP A 660 7.23 26.86 -16.25
CA ASP A 660 5.83 27.04 -16.62
C ASP A 660 5.71 27.24 -18.14
N THR A 661 4.51 27.33 -18.66
CA THR A 661 4.23 27.35 -20.10
C THR A 661 3.47 28.61 -20.53
N VAL A 662 3.81 29.11 -21.73
CA VAL A 662 3.05 30.14 -22.42
C VAL A 662 2.63 29.64 -23.79
N THR A 663 1.56 30.22 -24.35
CA THR A 663 1.14 29.92 -25.69
C THR A 663 1.50 31.10 -26.60
N LEU A 664 2.20 30.83 -27.70
CA LEU A 664 2.45 31.77 -28.79
C LEU A 664 1.72 31.33 -30.05
N ASP A 665 1.06 32.28 -30.67
CA ASP A 665 0.34 32.06 -31.93
C ASP A 665 1.20 32.57 -33.07
N VAL A 666 1.33 31.77 -34.10
CA VAL A 666 1.99 32.12 -35.36
C VAL A 666 0.97 32.02 -36.51
N THR A 667 0.79 33.09 -37.26
CA THR A 667 -0.11 33.10 -38.40
C THR A 667 0.71 33.28 -39.69
N SER A 668 0.53 32.36 -40.64
CA SER A 668 1.21 32.41 -41.92
C SER A 668 0.64 33.52 -42.83
N ASP A 669 1.43 33.99 -43.77
CA ASP A 669 0.96 34.89 -44.86
C ASP A 669 -0.10 34.18 -45.72
N GLU A 670 -1.12 34.90 -46.14
CA GLU A 670 -2.16 34.36 -47.04
C GLU A 670 -1.58 33.88 -48.40
N LEU A 671 -0.40 34.36 -48.77
CA LEU A 671 0.32 34.00 -50.01
C LEU A 671 1.49 33.01 -49.72
N ALA A 672 1.54 32.43 -48.54
CA ALA A 672 2.59 31.46 -48.19
C ALA A 672 2.51 30.27 -49.17
N THR A 673 3.66 29.87 -49.70
CA THR A 673 3.74 28.73 -50.62
C THR A 673 3.83 27.43 -49.83
N ASP A 674 3.40 26.32 -50.43
CA ASP A 674 3.52 25.00 -49.81
C ASP A 674 4.96 24.70 -49.43
N GLY A 675 5.12 24.21 -48.21
CA GLY A 675 6.45 23.91 -47.66
C GLY A 675 6.52 23.93 -46.16
N THR A 676 7.66 23.50 -45.63
CA THR A 676 7.95 23.53 -44.19
C THR A 676 8.74 24.79 -43.85
N TYR A 677 8.24 25.58 -42.93
CA TYR A 677 8.87 26.82 -42.44
C TYR A 677 9.38 26.57 -41.02
N THR A 678 10.63 26.93 -40.75
CA THR A 678 11.19 26.85 -39.38
C THR A 678 10.87 28.14 -38.64
N ILE A 679 10.27 28.01 -37.47
CA ILE A 679 9.99 29.06 -36.52
C ILE A 679 10.98 28.95 -35.37
N THR A 680 11.68 30.01 -35.02
CA THR A 680 12.62 30.06 -33.90
C THR A 680 11.96 30.72 -32.71
N PHE A 681 11.93 30.05 -31.56
CA PHE A 681 11.41 30.59 -30.31
C PHE A 681 12.57 30.94 -29.40
N ASN A 682 12.56 32.14 -28.86
CA ASN A 682 13.58 32.69 -27.98
C ASN A 682 12.98 33.00 -26.61
N ALA A 683 13.68 32.69 -25.55
CA ALA A 683 13.38 33.11 -24.18
C ALA A 683 14.52 33.97 -23.65
N PHE A 684 14.26 35.25 -23.35
CA PHE A 684 15.22 36.24 -22.84
C PHE A 684 14.92 36.55 -21.38
N ASN A 685 15.93 36.62 -20.55
CA ASN A 685 15.75 37.26 -19.23
C ASN A 685 15.49 38.78 -19.45
N SER A 686 14.36 39.27 -18.95
CA SER A 686 13.92 40.64 -19.20
C SER A 686 14.81 41.68 -18.55
N VAL A 687 15.59 41.34 -17.54
CA VAL A 687 16.52 42.26 -16.83
C VAL A 687 17.89 42.26 -17.50
N ASP A 688 18.39 41.11 -17.93
CA ASP A 688 19.65 40.96 -18.67
C ASP A 688 19.45 40.02 -19.85
N SER A 689 19.21 40.58 -21.03
CA SER A 689 18.96 39.84 -22.25
C SER A 689 20.19 39.09 -22.80
N SER A 690 21.36 39.18 -22.13
CA SER A 690 22.50 38.29 -22.45
C SER A 690 22.27 36.86 -22.01
N TYR A 691 21.39 36.63 -21.02
CA TYR A 691 20.90 35.28 -20.62
C TYR A 691 19.67 34.91 -21.45
N TYR A 692 19.90 34.22 -22.53
CA TYR A 692 18.82 33.76 -23.42
C TYR A 692 19.14 32.39 -24.02
N THR A 693 18.10 31.72 -24.45
CA THR A 693 18.23 30.48 -25.23
C THR A 693 17.17 30.44 -26.30
N SER A 694 17.38 29.60 -27.30
CA SER A 694 16.47 29.43 -28.44
C SER A 694 16.20 27.96 -28.75
N THR A 695 15.01 27.73 -29.31
CA THR A 695 14.62 26.41 -29.86
C THR A 695 13.83 26.61 -31.13
N THR A 696 13.67 25.57 -31.92
CA THR A 696 12.92 25.66 -33.19
C THR A 696 11.78 24.65 -33.27
N SER A 697 10.74 25.02 -33.99
CA SER A 697 9.67 24.11 -34.40
C SER A 697 9.29 24.39 -35.84
N ASN A 698 8.61 23.44 -36.47
CA ASN A 698 8.21 23.55 -37.84
C ASN A 698 6.74 24.01 -37.95
N TYR A 699 6.46 24.78 -39.00
CA TYR A 699 5.13 25.13 -39.48
C TYR A 699 5.00 24.62 -40.92
N LEU A 700 4.10 23.66 -41.16
CA LEU A 700 3.89 23.05 -42.44
C LEU A 700 2.69 23.74 -43.14
N VAL A 701 2.92 24.33 -44.29
CA VAL A 701 1.88 24.90 -45.15
C VAL A 701 1.64 23.96 -46.33
N GLU A 702 0.38 23.63 -46.58
CA GLU A 702 -0.03 22.87 -47.75
C GLU A 702 -1.43 23.32 -48.20
N THR A 703 -1.54 23.66 -49.47
CA THR A 703 -2.82 24.01 -50.09
C THR A 703 -3.63 22.73 -50.29
N PRO A 704 -4.81 22.59 -49.71
CA PRO A 704 -5.58 21.35 -49.82
C PRO A 704 -5.88 21.02 -51.28
N VAL A 705 -5.47 19.88 -51.74
CA VAL A 705 -5.99 19.32 -52.99
C VAL A 705 -7.39 18.80 -52.72
N GLU A 706 -8.38 19.39 -53.32
CA GLU A 706 -9.78 18.99 -53.19
C GLU A 706 -10.00 17.59 -53.81
N VAL A 707 -9.58 16.54 -53.16
CA VAL A 707 -9.80 15.14 -53.55
C VAL A 707 -10.98 14.57 -52.77
N CYS A 708 -11.84 13.86 -53.46
CA CYS A 708 -12.84 13.04 -52.78
C CYS A 708 -12.16 11.88 -52.07
N GLU A 709 -12.19 11.89 -50.75
CA GLU A 709 -11.76 10.76 -49.92
C GLU A 709 -12.98 10.11 -49.29
N MET A 710 -13.17 8.83 -49.56
CA MET A 710 -14.22 8.04 -48.96
C MET A 710 -13.81 7.67 -47.52
N GLY A 711 -14.70 7.91 -46.59
CA GLY A 711 -14.51 7.67 -45.15
C GLY A 711 -15.26 6.43 -44.66
N THR A 712 -14.75 5.83 -43.60
CA THR A 712 -15.49 4.80 -42.85
C THR A 712 -16.73 5.44 -42.24
N PRO A 713 -17.96 4.97 -42.49
CA PRO A 713 -19.17 5.56 -41.93
C PRO A 713 -19.15 5.51 -40.40
N LEU A 714 -19.72 6.54 -39.76
CA LEU A 714 -19.96 6.50 -38.32
C LEU A 714 -21.34 5.86 -38.09
N LEU A 715 -21.39 4.94 -37.15
CA LEU A 715 -22.60 4.27 -36.70
C LEU A 715 -22.82 4.59 -35.22
N THR A 716 -24.06 4.91 -34.87
CA THR A 716 -24.55 4.92 -33.48
C THR A 716 -25.84 4.14 -33.43
N VAL A 717 -25.95 3.25 -32.45
CA VAL A 717 -27.11 2.39 -32.29
C VAL A 717 -27.79 2.72 -30.96
N VAL A 718 -29.12 2.75 -31.01
CA VAL A 718 -29.94 2.92 -29.81
C VAL A 718 -30.99 1.81 -29.84
N PRO A 719 -31.00 0.92 -28.84
CA PRO A 719 -32.08 -0.04 -28.68
C PRO A 719 -33.36 0.71 -28.33
N ASN A 720 -34.47 0.38 -28.97
CA ASN A 720 -35.78 1.03 -28.75
C ASN A 720 -36.56 0.40 -27.59
N GLN A 721 -36.02 -0.62 -26.96
CA GLN A 721 -36.53 -1.32 -25.78
C GLN A 721 -35.52 -1.32 -24.65
N SER A 722 -36.00 -1.46 -23.44
CA SER A 722 -35.15 -1.55 -22.23
C SER A 722 -35.68 -2.64 -21.32
N GLY A 723 -34.77 -3.39 -20.70
CA GLY A 723 -35.06 -4.48 -19.77
C GLY A 723 -34.95 -5.88 -20.38
N GLU A 724 -35.26 -6.85 -19.57
CA GLU A 724 -35.30 -8.25 -20.00
C GLU A 724 -36.54 -8.50 -20.87
N LEU A 725 -36.40 -9.33 -21.89
CA LEU A 725 -37.41 -9.66 -22.86
C LEU A 725 -37.76 -11.14 -22.80
N GLU A 726 -38.95 -11.49 -23.23
CA GLU A 726 -39.38 -12.90 -23.27
C GLU A 726 -39.00 -13.57 -24.61
N PRO A 727 -38.86 -14.91 -24.66
CA PRO A 727 -38.71 -15.63 -25.93
C PRO A 727 -39.87 -15.31 -26.89
N GLY A 728 -39.56 -14.89 -28.11
CA GLY A 728 -40.54 -14.52 -29.13
C GLY A 728 -40.85 -13.02 -29.21
N ASP A 729 -40.27 -12.20 -28.34
CA ASP A 729 -40.47 -10.76 -28.37
C ASP A 729 -39.81 -10.09 -29.59
N ALA A 730 -40.45 -9.00 -30.05
CA ALA A 730 -39.91 -8.17 -31.11
C ALA A 730 -38.91 -7.15 -30.56
N ILE A 731 -37.76 -7.03 -31.19
CA ILE A 731 -36.62 -6.22 -30.81
C ILE A 731 -36.36 -5.20 -31.95
N SER A 732 -36.25 -3.94 -31.61
CA SER A 732 -36.08 -2.87 -32.57
C SER A 732 -34.87 -2.00 -32.19
N TYR A 733 -34.08 -1.66 -33.20
CA TYR A 733 -32.91 -0.78 -33.03
C TYR A 733 -33.02 0.41 -33.95
N THR A 734 -32.66 1.57 -33.48
CA THR A 734 -32.47 2.76 -34.30
C THR A 734 -30.97 2.95 -34.58
N ALA A 735 -30.56 2.61 -35.79
CA ALA A 735 -29.20 2.82 -36.27
C ALA A 735 -29.09 4.17 -36.98
N THR A 736 -28.25 5.07 -36.47
CA THR A 736 -27.94 6.34 -37.14
C THR A 736 -26.62 6.22 -37.84
N VAL A 737 -26.66 6.37 -39.18
CA VAL A 737 -25.48 6.32 -40.03
C VAL A 737 -25.09 7.72 -40.45
N THR A 738 -23.82 8.06 -40.35
CA THR A 738 -23.26 9.33 -40.80
C THR A 738 -22.22 9.05 -41.87
N ASN A 739 -22.35 9.72 -43.00
CA ASN A 739 -21.36 9.67 -44.06
C ASN A 739 -20.12 10.51 -43.69
N GLN A 740 -18.97 9.86 -43.60
CA GLN A 740 -17.68 10.47 -43.26
C GLN A 740 -16.81 10.76 -44.50
N ASP A 741 -17.39 10.65 -45.69
CA ASP A 741 -16.68 11.03 -46.90
C ASP A 741 -16.36 12.55 -46.89
N SER A 742 -15.26 12.94 -47.51
CA SER A 742 -14.88 14.34 -47.59
C SER A 742 -15.97 15.14 -48.38
N VAL A 743 -16.06 16.44 -48.06
CA VAL A 743 -17.07 17.35 -48.60
C VAL A 743 -17.11 17.42 -50.12
N ASN A 744 -16.04 16.97 -50.77
CA ASN A 744 -15.88 16.98 -52.23
C ASN A 744 -16.32 15.66 -52.88
N CYS A 745 -16.86 14.74 -52.13
CA CYS A 745 -17.44 13.51 -52.62
C CYS A 745 -18.92 13.69 -53.03
N ASP A 746 -19.38 12.90 -53.97
CA ASP A 746 -20.81 12.73 -54.25
C ASP A 746 -21.49 11.96 -53.08
N SER A 747 -22.83 12.05 -53.01
CA SER A 747 -23.59 11.27 -52.06
C SER A 747 -23.35 9.77 -52.20
N ALA A 748 -23.07 9.09 -51.09
CA ALA A 748 -22.78 7.68 -51.01
C ALA A 748 -23.97 6.83 -50.51
N VAL A 749 -24.01 5.59 -50.89
CA VAL A 749 -25.01 4.60 -50.42
C VAL A 749 -24.35 3.66 -49.44
N PHE A 750 -25.01 3.45 -48.31
CA PHE A 750 -24.57 2.54 -47.26
C PHE A 750 -25.58 1.41 -47.07
N ASN A 751 -25.10 0.18 -47.00
CA ASN A 751 -25.88 -0.97 -46.58
C ASN A 751 -25.92 -1.05 -45.05
N VAL A 752 -27.08 -1.22 -44.46
CA VAL A 752 -27.28 -1.39 -43.02
C VAL A 752 -27.98 -2.71 -42.76
N ALA A 753 -27.41 -3.58 -41.95
CA ALA A 753 -27.92 -4.92 -41.73
C ALA A 753 -27.78 -5.39 -40.27
N LEU A 754 -28.69 -6.25 -39.85
CA LEU A 754 -28.59 -6.97 -38.59
C LEU A 754 -27.96 -8.36 -38.82
N SER A 755 -26.94 -8.66 -38.01
CA SER A 755 -26.46 -10.01 -37.79
C SER A 755 -27.01 -10.50 -36.42
N VAL A 756 -27.84 -11.51 -36.48
CA VAL A 756 -28.61 -11.98 -35.34
C VAL A 756 -28.28 -13.43 -34.99
N PRO A 757 -28.56 -13.90 -33.79
CA PRO A 757 -28.38 -15.30 -33.37
C PRO A 757 -29.15 -16.29 -34.25
N ASN A 758 -28.72 -17.54 -34.28
CA ASN A 758 -29.36 -18.56 -35.07
C ASN A 758 -30.84 -18.74 -34.65
N GLY A 759 -31.72 -18.74 -35.66
CA GLY A 759 -33.17 -18.88 -35.44
C GLY A 759 -33.94 -17.54 -35.31
N TRP A 760 -33.23 -16.43 -35.26
CA TRP A 760 -33.82 -15.10 -35.32
C TRP A 760 -33.87 -14.57 -36.77
N ASN A 761 -34.74 -13.62 -37.02
CA ASN A 761 -34.80 -12.94 -38.36
C ASN A 761 -34.17 -11.56 -38.20
N GLY A 762 -33.27 -11.17 -39.08
CA GLY A 762 -32.66 -9.85 -39.11
C GLY A 762 -33.07 -9.02 -40.31
N ASP A 763 -33.38 -7.76 -40.07
CA ASP A 763 -33.68 -6.77 -41.12
C ASP A 763 -32.43 -6.20 -41.78
N ASN A 764 -32.61 -5.72 -43.03
CA ASN A 764 -31.60 -4.99 -43.80
C ASN A 764 -32.22 -3.80 -44.51
N GLY A 765 -31.43 -2.75 -44.67
CA GLY A 765 -31.81 -1.54 -45.38
C GLY A 765 -30.64 -0.87 -46.10
N THR A 766 -30.97 0.19 -46.83
CA THR A 766 -29.93 1.04 -47.40
C THR A 766 -30.24 2.51 -47.11
N VAL A 767 -29.21 3.31 -46.94
CA VAL A 767 -29.37 4.76 -46.80
C VAL A 767 -28.41 5.49 -47.75
N THR A 768 -28.90 6.54 -48.37
CA THR A 768 -28.08 7.41 -49.21
C THR A 768 -27.86 8.73 -48.46
N LEU A 769 -26.60 9.14 -48.36
CA LEU A 769 -26.18 10.27 -47.54
C LEU A 769 -25.17 11.13 -48.34
N ALA A 770 -25.34 12.44 -48.30
CA ALA A 770 -24.31 13.39 -48.72
C ALA A 770 -23.14 13.35 -47.70
N PRO A 771 -21.94 13.80 -48.06
CA PRO A 771 -20.83 13.94 -47.11
C PRO A 771 -21.25 14.72 -45.86
N GLY A 772 -20.95 14.16 -44.69
CA GLY A 772 -21.32 14.71 -43.40
C GLY A 772 -22.80 14.55 -43.01
N GLU A 773 -23.67 14.06 -43.86
CA GLU A 773 -25.10 13.84 -43.58
C GLU A 773 -25.30 12.60 -42.71
N SER A 774 -26.24 12.70 -41.77
CA SER A 774 -26.64 11.59 -40.91
C SER A 774 -28.10 11.25 -41.11
N LYS A 775 -28.44 9.96 -41.06
CA LYS A 775 -29.81 9.49 -41.14
C LYS A 775 -30.03 8.24 -40.32
N SER A 776 -31.16 8.18 -39.66
CA SER A 776 -31.53 7.01 -38.85
C SER A 776 -32.35 6.02 -39.67
N VAL A 777 -32.08 4.75 -39.44
CA VAL A 777 -32.80 3.59 -39.99
C VAL A 777 -33.25 2.74 -38.81
N THR A 778 -34.50 2.33 -38.83
CA THR A 778 -34.99 1.35 -37.85
C THR A 778 -34.80 -0.06 -38.41
N LEU A 779 -34.28 -0.95 -37.62
CA LEU A 779 -34.02 -2.35 -37.97
C LEU A 779 -34.69 -3.22 -36.90
N ASP A 780 -35.50 -4.17 -37.37
CA ASP A 780 -36.30 -5.02 -36.50
C ASP A 780 -35.79 -6.47 -36.53
N THR A 781 -35.86 -7.15 -35.43
CA THR A 781 -35.65 -8.61 -35.29
C THR A 781 -36.64 -9.17 -34.30
N ILE A 782 -36.87 -10.46 -34.37
CA ILE A 782 -37.71 -11.18 -33.39
C ILE A 782 -36.88 -12.29 -32.76
N ALA A 783 -36.84 -12.30 -31.42
CA ALA A 783 -36.20 -13.38 -30.69
C ALA A 783 -36.86 -14.72 -31.02
N SER A 784 -36.08 -15.79 -31.10
CA SER A 784 -36.66 -17.11 -31.30
C SER A 784 -37.62 -17.45 -30.16
N ALA A 785 -38.79 -17.99 -30.48
CA ALA A 785 -39.72 -18.48 -29.46
C ALA A 785 -39.15 -19.61 -28.57
N ASP A 786 -38.07 -20.26 -29.02
CA ASP A 786 -37.36 -21.32 -28.32
C ASP A 786 -36.02 -20.77 -27.71
N ALA A 787 -35.85 -19.47 -27.63
CA ALA A 787 -34.65 -18.91 -27.02
C ALA A 787 -34.59 -19.21 -25.53
N SER A 788 -33.45 -19.74 -25.07
CA SER A 788 -33.23 -20.01 -23.65
C SER A 788 -32.90 -18.70 -22.91
N ASP A 789 -33.14 -18.66 -21.60
CA ASP A 789 -32.66 -17.55 -20.77
C ASP A 789 -31.16 -17.31 -20.94
N GLY A 790 -30.78 -16.09 -21.18
CA GLY A 790 -29.39 -15.72 -21.41
C GLY A 790 -29.21 -14.41 -22.18
N SER A 791 -27.97 -14.03 -22.36
CA SER A 791 -27.60 -12.85 -23.12
C SER A 791 -27.26 -13.25 -24.55
N TYR A 792 -27.84 -12.51 -25.50
CA TYR A 792 -27.69 -12.72 -26.93
C TYR A 792 -27.15 -11.47 -27.58
N ASN A 793 -26.17 -11.64 -28.46
CA ASN A 793 -25.57 -10.51 -29.17
C ASN A 793 -26.23 -10.32 -30.51
N VAL A 794 -26.63 -9.08 -30.79
CA VAL A 794 -27.11 -8.62 -32.10
C VAL A 794 -26.09 -7.60 -32.62
N THR A 795 -25.58 -7.80 -33.78
CA THR A 795 -24.58 -6.88 -34.37
C THR A 795 -25.23 -6.10 -35.53
N ILE A 796 -25.20 -4.79 -35.45
CA ILE A 796 -25.61 -3.87 -36.47
C ILE A 796 -24.37 -3.55 -37.33
N PHE A 797 -24.48 -3.73 -38.61
CA PHE A 797 -23.35 -3.59 -39.53
C PHE A 797 -23.71 -2.54 -40.60
N VAL A 798 -22.77 -1.62 -40.84
CA VAL A 798 -22.90 -0.61 -41.91
C VAL A 798 -21.70 -0.70 -42.82
N GLN A 799 -21.93 -0.70 -44.13
CA GLN A 799 -20.89 -0.81 -45.14
C GLN A 799 -21.12 0.14 -46.28
N HIS A 800 -20.09 0.84 -46.74
CA HIS A 800 -20.08 1.69 -47.91
C HIS A 800 -20.21 0.80 -49.16
N THR A 801 -21.14 1.13 -50.07
CA THR A 801 -21.43 0.26 -51.26
C THR A 801 -20.34 0.30 -52.34
N LEU A 802 -19.57 1.38 -52.41
CA LEU A 802 -18.48 1.55 -53.40
C LEU A 802 -17.16 0.97 -52.87
N ASP A 803 -16.97 0.92 -51.57
CA ASP A 803 -15.79 0.29 -50.96
C ASP A 803 -16.21 -0.53 -49.74
N SER A 804 -16.22 -1.84 -49.88
CA SER A 804 -16.63 -2.77 -48.84
C SER A 804 -15.65 -2.86 -47.67
N SER A 805 -14.44 -2.31 -47.80
CA SER A 805 -13.49 -2.21 -46.67
C SER A 805 -13.87 -1.11 -45.68
N LEU A 806 -14.64 -0.10 -46.15
CA LEU A 806 -15.17 0.98 -45.33
C LEU A 806 -16.48 0.51 -44.67
N SER A 807 -16.34 -0.12 -43.56
CA SER A 807 -17.45 -0.68 -42.78
C SER A 807 -17.25 -0.50 -41.29
N VAL A 808 -18.35 -0.41 -40.57
CA VAL A 808 -18.38 -0.32 -39.12
C VAL A 808 -19.48 -1.23 -38.58
N SER A 809 -19.29 -1.77 -37.42
CA SER A 809 -20.33 -2.56 -36.73
C SER A 809 -20.38 -2.21 -35.24
N GLU A 810 -21.56 -2.27 -34.68
CA GLU A 810 -21.83 -2.09 -33.27
C GLU A 810 -22.60 -3.30 -32.77
N MET A 811 -22.22 -3.80 -31.59
CA MET A 811 -22.79 -5.01 -30.99
C MET A 811 -23.61 -4.65 -29.77
N GLU A 812 -24.87 -5.01 -29.79
CA GLU A 812 -25.82 -4.80 -28.70
C GLU A 812 -26.14 -6.15 -28.05
N SER A 813 -26.26 -6.13 -26.73
CA SER A 813 -26.59 -7.29 -25.94
C SER A 813 -28.05 -7.25 -25.52
N VAL A 814 -28.78 -8.29 -25.79
CA VAL A 814 -30.19 -8.45 -25.39
C VAL A 814 -30.28 -9.59 -24.38
N VAL A 815 -30.97 -9.35 -23.29
CA VAL A 815 -31.22 -10.37 -22.28
C VAL A 815 -32.62 -10.93 -22.48
N ILE A 816 -32.67 -12.23 -22.71
CA ILE A 816 -33.93 -13.01 -22.71
C ILE A 816 -34.01 -13.69 -21.36
N ALA A 817 -35.11 -13.47 -20.64
CA ALA A 817 -35.36 -14.11 -19.35
C ALA A 817 -36.83 -14.41 -19.19
N THR A 818 -37.14 -15.59 -18.74
CA THR A 818 -38.49 -15.95 -18.35
C THR A 818 -38.79 -15.33 -17.00
N LEU A 819 -39.84 -14.51 -16.89
CA LEU A 819 -40.18 -13.85 -15.66
C LEU A 819 -40.53 -14.88 -14.57
N VAL A 820 -39.75 -14.86 -13.50
CA VAL A 820 -40.02 -15.63 -12.29
C VAL A 820 -40.68 -14.68 -11.32
N GLU A 821 -41.86 -15.05 -10.86
CA GLU A 821 -42.58 -14.28 -9.82
C GLU A 821 -41.72 -14.23 -8.55
N PRO A 822 -41.71 -13.11 -7.86
CA PRO A 822 -40.91 -12.99 -6.65
C PRO A 822 -41.52 -13.84 -5.52
N ASN A 823 -40.68 -14.56 -4.81
CA ASN A 823 -41.06 -15.30 -3.62
C ASN A 823 -41.60 -14.39 -2.50
N SER A 824 -42.73 -14.71 -1.90
CA SER A 824 -43.25 -14.03 -0.72
C SER A 824 -42.79 -14.76 0.54
N ALA A 825 -42.61 -14.05 1.63
CA ALA A 825 -42.25 -14.66 2.91
C ALA A 825 -43.42 -15.51 3.49
N PRO A 826 -43.13 -16.60 4.22
CA PRO A 826 -44.12 -17.41 4.87
C PRO A 826 -44.93 -16.64 5.92
N ILE A 827 -46.08 -17.16 6.26
CA ILE A 827 -47.00 -16.61 7.26
C ILE A 827 -47.07 -17.58 8.44
N ALA A 828 -46.54 -17.18 9.59
CA ALA A 828 -46.64 -17.92 10.84
C ALA A 828 -47.86 -17.48 11.66
N LEU A 829 -48.60 -18.42 12.18
CA LEU A 829 -49.78 -18.14 12.97
C LEU A 829 -49.66 -18.72 14.40
N ASP A 830 -50.09 -17.91 15.37
CA ASP A 830 -50.00 -18.27 16.77
C ASP A 830 -50.66 -19.62 17.10
N ASP A 831 -50.03 -20.40 17.96
CA ASP A 831 -50.51 -21.69 18.45
C ASP A 831 -50.93 -21.65 19.88
N THR A 832 -51.87 -22.51 20.19
CA THR A 832 -52.30 -22.72 21.58
C THR A 832 -52.39 -24.19 21.91
N VAL A 833 -51.64 -24.61 22.92
CA VAL A 833 -51.60 -26.00 23.36
C VAL A 833 -52.09 -26.10 24.81
N THR A 834 -52.99 -27.01 25.05
CA THR A 834 -53.47 -27.28 26.39
C THR A 834 -52.97 -28.63 26.92
N LEU A 835 -52.18 -28.55 27.97
CA LEU A 835 -51.67 -29.74 28.63
C LEU A 835 -52.73 -30.43 29.50
N ALA A 836 -53.01 -31.70 29.27
CA ALA A 836 -53.88 -32.50 30.12
C ALA A 836 -53.17 -32.96 31.42
N ALA A 837 -51.82 -33.07 31.39
CA ALA A 837 -50.94 -33.40 32.51
C ALA A 837 -49.66 -32.63 32.39
N LYS A 838 -48.80 -32.66 33.44
CA LYS A 838 -47.47 -32.06 33.40
C LYS A 838 -46.44 -32.99 32.74
N GLU A 839 -46.80 -33.47 31.56
CA GLU A 839 -45.95 -34.33 30.72
C GLU A 839 -45.47 -33.56 29.51
N GLN A 840 -44.42 -34.07 28.89
CA GLN A 840 -43.90 -33.55 27.67
C GLN A 840 -44.93 -33.60 26.55
N VAL A 841 -45.08 -32.57 25.77
CA VAL A 841 -45.96 -32.52 24.60
C VAL A 841 -45.17 -32.17 23.36
N VAL A 842 -45.49 -32.86 22.28
CA VAL A 842 -44.99 -32.55 20.94
C VAL A 842 -46.02 -31.58 20.29
N ILE A 843 -45.52 -30.52 19.70
CA ILE A 843 -46.36 -29.49 19.08
C ILE A 843 -45.93 -29.37 17.63
N ASP A 844 -46.88 -29.58 16.76
CA ASP A 844 -46.70 -29.36 15.31
C ASP A 844 -47.13 -27.91 15.00
N VAL A 845 -46.21 -27.02 15.12
CA VAL A 845 -46.45 -25.57 14.95
C VAL A 845 -46.65 -25.19 13.48
N LEU A 846 -46.18 -26.01 12.54
CA LEU A 846 -46.38 -25.76 11.12
C LEU A 846 -47.77 -26.11 10.60
N ALA A 847 -48.63 -26.69 11.44
CA ALA A 847 -49.94 -27.18 11.01
C ALA A 847 -50.95 -26.10 10.58
N ASN A 848 -50.75 -24.87 11.08
CA ASN A 848 -51.59 -23.70 10.76
C ASN A 848 -50.85 -22.64 9.96
N ASP A 849 -49.55 -22.82 9.74
CA ASP A 849 -48.73 -21.91 8.98
C ASP A 849 -48.88 -22.15 7.47
N SER A 850 -48.58 -21.17 6.69
CA SER A 850 -48.70 -21.24 5.23
C SER A 850 -47.68 -20.38 4.53
N ASP A 851 -47.41 -20.80 3.33
CA ASP A 851 -46.60 -20.04 2.38
C ASP A 851 -47.47 -19.64 1.18
N PRO A 852 -47.40 -18.39 0.71
CA PRO A 852 -48.20 -17.94 -0.43
C PRO A 852 -47.93 -18.72 -1.73
N GLU A 853 -46.71 -19.16 -1.97
CA GLU A 853 -46.29 -19.94 -3.14
C GLU A 853 -46.41 -21.43 -2.90
N GLY A 854 -46.56 -21.85 -1.66
CA GLY A 854 -46.68 -23.22 -1.23
C GLY A 854 -45.37 -23.92 -0.97
N ASP A 855 -44.32 -23.16 -0.68
CA ASP A 855 -42.99 -23.64 -0.36
C ASP A 855 -42.95 -24.44 0.96
N ILE A 856 -41.94 -25.26 1.12
CA ILE A 856 -41.79 -26.15 2.28
C ILE A 856 -41.29 -25.37 3.47
N LEU A 857 -42.14 -25.22 4.48
CA LEU A 857 -41.82 -24.51 5.72
C LEU A 857 -40.96 -25.36 6.66
N LYS A 858 -40.05 -24.69 7.33
CA LYS A 858 -39.20 -25.30 8.37
C LYS A 858 -39.11 -24.37 9.58
N VAL A 859 -39.15 -24.95 10.78
CA VAL A 859 -38.85 -24.20 12.00
C VAL A 859 -37.32 -23.97 12.06
N ILE A 860 -36.96 -22.70 12.13
CA ILE A 860 -35.53 -22.29 12.14
C ILE A 860 -35.04 -21.86 13.52
N SER A 861 -35.94 -21.40 14.38
CA SER A 861 -35.56 -20.99 15.74
C SER A 861 -36.75 -21.06 16.71
N VAL A 862 -36.44 -21.17 18.01
CA VAL A 862 -37.42 -21.07 19.09
C VAL A 862 -36.83 -20.31 20.28
N THR A 863 -37.66 -19.53 20.96
CA THR A 863 -37.26 -19.00 22.27
C THR A 863 -37.68 -19.97 23.39
N GLN A 864 -37.09 -19.83 24.55
CA GLN A 864 -37.39 -20.67 25.70
C GLN A 864 -38.56 -20.11 26.50
N GLY A 865 -39.47 -20.98 26.95
CA GLY A 865 -40.54 -20.58 27.87
C GLY A 865 -39.98 -20.30 29.26
N THR A 866 -40.79 -19.49 30.04
CA THR A 866 -40.40 -19.18 31.41
C THR A 866 -40.75 -20.28 32.41
N LYS A 867 -41.63 -21.22 32.04
CA LYS A 867 -42.15 -22.30 32.87
C LYS A 867 -41.97 -23.70 32.30
N GLY A 868 -41.23 -23.83 31.23
CA GLY A 868 -40.86 -25.07 30.56
C GLY A 868 -39.67 -24.87 29.65
N THR A 869 -39.16 -25.98 29.05
CA THR A 869 -38.10 -25.95 28.06
C THR A 869 -38.59 -26.45 26.72
N ILE A 870 -38.12 -25.85 25.66
CA ILE A 870 -38.49 -26.17 24.28
C ILE A 870 -37.24 -26.73 23.57
N GLN A 871 -37.45 -27.77 22.79
CA GLN A 871 -36.45 -28.33 21.88
C GLN A 871 -37.11 -28.52 20.50
N ILE A 872 -36.33 -28.31 19.47
CA ILE A 872 -36.73 -28.67 18.11
C ILE A 872 -36.29 -30.12 17.89
N SER A 873 -37.22 -30.94 17.50
CA SER A 873 -36.96 -32.36 17.17
C SER A 873 -36.27 -32.48 15.82
N GLY A 874 -35.70 -33.66 15.52
CA GLY A 874 -35.02 -33.91 14.26
C GLY A 874 -35.91 -33.85 13.02
N ASP A 875 -37.20 -33.89 13.18
CA ASP A 875 -38.26 -33.76 12.17
C ASP A 875 -38.93 -32.37 12.15
N GLY A 876 -38.41 -31.41 12.95
CA GLY A 876 -38.84 -30.04 12.90
C GLY A 876 -40.02 -29.68 13.80
N GLN A 877 -40.59 -30.63 14.55
CA GLN A 877 -41.62 -30.37 15.53
C GLN A 877 -41.05 -29.81 16.83
N LEU A 878 -41.84 -29.08 17.62
CA LEU A 878 -41.41 -28.55 18.91
C LEU A 878 -41.81 -29.47 20.05
N ILE A 879 -40.89 -29.76 20.93
CA ILE A 879 -41.08 -30.55 22.12
C ILE A 879 -41.03 -29.65 23.33
N TYR A 880 -42.22 -29.38 23.94
CA TYR A 880 -42.31 -28.62 25.17
C TYR A 880 -42.32 -29.54 26.39
N THR A 881 -41.40 -29.30 27.31
CA THR A 881 -41.29 -30.01 28.59
C THR A 881 -41.60 -29.04 29.73
N PRO A 882 -42.81 -29.16 30.37
CA PRO A 882 -43.15 -28.23 31.44
C PRO A 882 -42.29 -28.47 32.68
N ALA A 883 -41.97 -27.41 33.40
CA ALA A 883 -41.26 -27.48 34.68
C ALA A 883 -42.15 -28.16 35.74
N LYS A 884 -41.53 -28.82 36.73
CA LYS A 884 -42.26 -29.55 37.80
C LYS A 884 -43.34 -28.75 38.52
N ASN A 885 -43.23 -27.43 38.58
CA ASN A 885 -44.13 -26.50 39.22
C ASN A 885 -45.02 -25.70 38.23
N PHE A 886 -45.12 -26.15 36.97
CA PHE A 886 -45.89 -25.50 35.93
C PHE A 886 -47.32 -25.22 36.44
N LYS A 887 -47.74 -23.93 36.34
CA LYS A 887 -49.09 -23.41 36.64
C LYS A 887 -49.38 -22.19 35.75
N GLY A 888 -50.64 -22.08 35.30
CA GLY A 888 -51.08 -21.02 34.40
C GLY A 888 -50.54 -21.24 32.97
N ASN A 889 -50.29 -20.17 32.29
CA ASN A 889 -49.80 -20.23 30.91
C ASN A 889 -48.27 -20.00 30.86
N ASP A 890 -47.68 -20.57 29.88
CA ASP A 890 -46.32 -20.24 29.41
C ASP A 890 -46.35 -19.85 27.95
N THR A 891 -45.45 -19.03 27.50
CA THR A 891 -45.40 -18.60 26.10
C THR A 891 -43.96 -18.60 25.62
N PHE A 892 -43.77 -18.93 24.38
CA PHE A 892 -42.52 -18.82 23.66
C PHE A 892 -42.85 -18.52 22.17
N THR A 893 -41.85 -18.09 21.44
CA THR A 893 -41.97 -17.83 20.00
C THR A 893 -41.21 -18.88 19.19
N TYR A 894 -41.67 -19.11 18.00
CA TYR A 894 -40.90 -19.86 17.00
C TYR A 894 -40.87 -19.08 15.70
N SER A 895 -39.85 -19.31 14.91
CA SER A 895 -39.70 -18.71 13.57
C SER A 895 -39.66 -19.81 12.53
N ILE A 896 -40.35 -19.58 11.44
CA ILE A 896 -40.34 -20.46 10.26
C ILE A 896 -39.69 -19.79 9.08
N SER A 897 -39.25 -20.59 8.12
CA SER A 897 -38.69 -20.11 6.86
C SER A 897 -39.00 -21.06 5.73
N ASP A 898 -39.23 -20.52 4.55
CA ASP A 898 -39.36 -21.16 3.25
C ASP A 898 -37.99 -21.40 2.57
N GLY A 899 -36.95 -20.80 3.14
CA GLY A 899 -35.58 -20.78 2.59
C GLY A 899 -35.16 -19.44 1.99
N TYR A 900 -36.10 -18.49 1.82
CA TYR A 900 -35.89 -17.14 1.28
C TYR A 900 -36.34 -16.05 2.23
N GLY A 901 -37.46 -16.25 2.90
CA GLY A 901 -38.07 -15.36 3.90
C GLY A 901 -38.27 -16.07 5.24
N SER A 902 -38.75 -15.32 6.24
CA SER A 902 -39.08 -15.89 7.54
C SER A 902 -40.18 -15.08 8.22
N ASP A 903 -40.99 -15.76 9.04
CA ASP A 903 -41.98 -15.12 9.92
C ASP A 903 -41.96 -15.78 11.31
N THR A 904 -42.56 -15.12 12.29
CA THR A 904 -42.48 -15.55 13.69
C THR A 904 -43.86 -15.47 14.38
N ALA A 905 -44.25 -16.56 15.03
CA ALA A 905 -45.47 -16.63 15.81
C ALA A 905 -45.26 -17.09 17.26
N VAL A 906 -46.28 -17.00 18.05
CA VAL A 906 -46.25 -17.28 19.49
C VAL A 906 -46.97 -18.60 19.80
N VAL A 907 -46.33 -19.48 20.57
CA VAL A 907 -46.99 -20.64 21.14
C VAL A 907 -47.41 -20.34 22.59
N THR A 908 -48.68 -20.54 22.89
CA THR A 908 -49.19 -20.42 24.26
C THR A 908 -49.53 -21.79 24.83
N ILE A 909 -48.89 -22.16 25.92
CA ILE A 909 -49.10 -23.40 26.63
C ILE A 909 -49.95 -23.17 27.86
N GLY A 910 -51.10 -23.79 27.97
CA GLY A 910 -52.02 -23.74 29.13
C GLY A 910 -52.24 -25.09 29.82
N MET A 911 -52.69 -25.09 31.05
CA MET A 911 -53.17 -26.31 31.72
C MET A 911 -54.68 -26.42 31.55
N GLY A 912 -55.13 -27.55 30.98
CA GLY A 912 -56.54 -27.89 30.96
C GLY A 912 -57.05 -28.17 32.37
N ASN A 913 -58.10 -27.48 32.79
CA ASN A 913 -58.85 -27.86 33.99
C ASN A 913 -59.59 -29.15 33.75
N SER A 914 -59.23 -30.21 34.50
CA SER A 914 -59.97 -31.46 34.52
C SER A 914 -61.37 -31.25 35.12
N SER A 915 -62.30 -30.84 34.33
CA SER A 915 -63.73 -30.96 34.70
C SER A 915 -64.63 -30.79 33.46
N GLY A 916 -65.03 -31.91 32.94
CA GLY A 916 -66.33 -32.10 32.30
C GLY A 916 -66.64 -31.57 30.91
N ASN A 917 -66.69 -32.56 30.02
CA ASN A 917 -67.65 -32.71 28.91
C ASN A 917 -67.40 -31.87 27.62
N VAL A 918 -66.95 -32.61 26.63
CA VAL A 918 -67.43 -32.72 25.25
C VAL A 918 -68.39 -31.63 24.74
N THR A 919 -67.92 -30.92 23.68
CA THR A 919 -68.64 -31.00 22.40
C THR A 919 -67.85 -30.23 21.38
N GLY A 920 -67.52 -30.90 20.27
CA GLY A 920 -66.90 -30.28 19.09
C GLY A 920 -67.95 -29.40 18.40
N THR A 921 -67.46 -28.29 17.88
CA THR A 921 -68.14 -27.61 16.76
C THR A 921 -67.09 -27.04 15.84
N SER A 922 -67.00 -27.63 14.70
CA SER A 922 -66.40 -27.07 13.51
C SER A 922 -67.11 -25.76 13.15
N GLY A 923 -66.45 -24.66 13.28
CA GLY A 923 -66.89 -23.36 12.78
C GLY A 923 -66.23 -22.99 11.48
N LYS A 924 -66.92 -23.29 10.37
CA LYS A 924 -66.62 -22.61 9.09
C LYS A 924 -66.98 -21.16 9.22
N GLY A 925 -66.03 -20.28 9.11
CA GLY A 925 -66.22 -18.85 8.98
C GLY A 925 -65.81 -18.36 7.61
N LYS A 926 -66.75 -17.86 6.86
CA LYS A 926 -66.68 -17.38 5.48
C LYS A 926 -65.92 -16.08 5.36
N ASN A 927 -65.27 -15.97 4.20
CA ASN A 927 -64.99 -14.79 3.39
C ASN A 927 -65.53 -13.43 3.86
N LYS A 928 -64.57 -12.47 3.93
CA LYS A 928 -64.63 -11.28 3.08
C LYS A 928 -63.22 -10.73 2.87
#